data_d95db4400c701a92316429f17a7ba5cf
#
_entry.id   d95db4400c701a92316429f17a7ba5cf
#
_cell.length_a   1.000
_cell.length_b   1.000
_cell.length_c   1.000
_cell.angle_alpha   90.00
_cell.angle_beta   90.00
_cell.angle_gamma   90.00
#
_symmetry.space_group_name_H-M   'P 1'
#
loop_
_entity.id
_entity.type
_entity.pdbx_description
1 polymer ?
#
loop_
_entity_poly.entity_id
_entity_poly.type
_entity_poly.pdbx_seq_one_letter_code
_entity_poly.pdbx_strand_id
1 'polypeptide(L)'
;IEFGGYQSAAFDSVRRHTNVHGVLKGWGPIDQAYTGKDVIIGIIDTGIDYEHNEFRDKSDNTKCRILSLWSQWDEEGTKPDSFSYGSEYFKQQFEDEINGVTQDALPITDYDPTKRGGQSHGTHVAGIAAGLNGMAPEADIIAVSVTWESAAIVDGIKYVIDKARILGRPCVINLSLGTLDNLHDGTGTIAEAYREVVNLRPEGTVICAAAGNSGRSNIHWGNFDLSSEPRATYFYGEPVRLVFAISDTLIDKISFSVTGFTGDFDYDKDTFSNLQQFGLTNWFTPKSTLAVDFEHYMRYGNGNVGGIVKAVCDSQYEGSRHHYFVIEIDDNADIDLRQRPRKANGIDLYRINVKGEGRFNSWLMPVSLIGSGSFSRSVTDPSAIGAPQISNFVAPGNEFSVIAPALFKETISVGASVNRWAYFDTDGKQHPARWARNPNGSLGTFTGQGPTVDGRIMPEIVAPGENVFCAAPSYYDGWGAKVYNGKYVNSSGTSMACPAMAGAVALYLEKYPKATLTEVRDDFLANTVEDEYTDDYGDLPNNRWGYGKLDIYKVISGGIFYGTSAIGNDQIAVYPNPVSANLNLDGNYQKIEVYSVQGQLLEVRNQGEVLSMASYPNGLYVLRVETPEGTFSARITVSH
;
A
#
# COMPACT_ATOMS: atom_id res chain seq x y z
N ILE A 1 -7.94 -37.33 -7.45
CA ILE A 1 -8.80 -36.44 -6.64
C ILE A 1 -8.61 -35.06 -7.26
N GLU A 2 -9.58 -34.62 -8.04
CA GLU A 2 -9.62 -33.26 -8.58
C GLU A 2 -9.86 -32.29 -7.42
N PHE A 3 -8.89 -31.46 -7.13
CA PHE A 3 -9.01 -30.36 -6.16
C PHE A 3 -9.76 -29.17 -6.78
N GLY A 4 -10.99 -29.39 -7.26
CA GLY A 4 -11.82 -28.34 -7.87
C GLY A 4 -12.33 -27.28 -6.89
N GLY A 5 -12.10 -27.42 -5.58
CA GLY A 5 -12.58 -26.48 -4.56
C GLY A 5 -11.55 -25.44 -4.05
N TYR A 6 -10.28 -25.56 -4.40
CA TYR A 6 -9.24 -24.72 -3.82
C TYR A 6 -8.99 -23.40 -4.57
N GLN A 7 -9.46 -23.22 -5.79
CA GLN A 7 -9.25 -21.99 -6.54
C GLN A 7 -10.02 -20.79 -5.97
N SER A 8 -11.20 -20.99 -5.39
CA SER A 8 -11.97 -19.93 -4.74
C SER A 8 -11.40 -19.51 -3.37
N ALA A 9 -10.66 -20.40 -2.69
CA ALA A 9 -10.08 -20.13 -1.37
C ALA A 9 -8.86 -19.17 -1.39
N ALA A 10 -8.25 -18.92 -2.55
CA ALA A 10 -7.03 -18.12 -2.64
C ALA A 10 -7.25 -16.64 -2.33
N PHE A 11 -8.23 -16.01 -2.97
CA PHE A 11 -8.60 -14.61 -2.76
C PHE A 11 -9.62 -14.41 -1.64
N ASP A 12 -10.21 -15.47 -1.19
CA ASP A 12 -11.32 -15.46 -0.24
C ASP A 12 -10.96 -14.79 1.10
N SER A 13 -9.70 -14.81 1.53
CA SER A 13 -9.34 -14.17 2.79
C SER A 13 -9.39 -12.64 2.72
N VAL A 14 -9.06 -11.98 1.60
CA VAL A 14 -9.28 -10.53 1.44
C VAL A 14 -10.77 -10.24 1.48
N ARG A 15 -11.55 -11.02 0.75
CA ARG A 15 -13.02 -10.91 0.71
C ARG A 15 -13.66 -11.12 2.09
N ARG A 16 -13.14 -12.04 2.90
CA ARG A 16 -13.62 -12.28 4.28
C ARG A 16 -13.31 -11.11 5.20
N HIS A 17 -12.06 -10.66 5.21
CA HIS A 17 -11.64 -9.56 6.08
C HIS A 17 -12.30 -8.21 5.73
N THR A 18 -12.88 -8.08 4.55
CA THR A 18 -13.60 -6.87 4.10
C THR A 18 -15.10 -7.05 4.03
N ASN A 19 -15.62 -8.24 4.37
CA ASN A 19 -17.04 -8.62 4.30
C ASN A 19 -17.68 -8.41 2.90
N VAL A 20 -16.87 -8.41 1.84
CA VAL A 20 -17.35 -8.12 0.48
C VAL A 20 -18.30 -9.19 -0.07
N HIS A 21 -18.25 -10.44 0.44
CA HIS A 21 -19.16 -11.50 0.00
C HIS A 21 -20.64 -11.13 0.15
N GLY A 22 -21.00 -10.45 1.26
CA GLY A 22 -22.35 -9.96 1.48
C GLY A 22 -22.79 -8.97 0.43
N VAL A 23 -21.87 -8.12 -0.04
CA VAL A 23 -22.14 -7.13 -1.10
C VAL A 23 -22.28 -7.81 -2.47
N LEU A 24 -21.34 -8.70 -2.81
CA LEU A 24 -21.35 -9.43 -4.09
C LEU A 24 -22.58 -10.34 -4.27
N LYS A 25 -23.22 -10.72 -3.18
CA LYS A 25 -24.40 -11.58 -3.19
C LYS A 25 -25.70 -10.84 -2.85
N GLY A 26 -25.64 -9.56 -2.53
CA GLY A 26 -26.80 -8.77 -2.14
C GLY A 26 -27.48 -9.30 -0.87
N TRP A 27 -26.68 -9.70 0.16
CA TRP A 27 -27.26 -10.15 1.42
C TRP A 27 -27.95 -9.00 2.13
N GLY A 28 -29.16 -9.26 2.66
CA GLY A 28 -29.94 -8.22 3.32
C GLY A 28 -29.19 -7.57 4.49
N PRO A 29 -29.32 -6.25 4.73
CA PRO A 29 -30.32 -5.37 4.13
C PRO A 29 -29.92 -4.71 2.81
N ILE A 30 -28.88 -5.19 2.13
CA ILE A 30 -28.45 -4.69 0.83
C ILE A 30 -29.54 -5.02 -0.20
N ASP A 31 -29.92 -4.03 -1.01
CA ASP A 31 -31.06 -4.09 -1.93
C ASP A 31 -30.82 -5.00 -3.16
N GLN A 32 -29.57 -5.16 -3.56
CA GLN A 32 -29.15 -6.03 -4.66
C GLN A 32 -27.66 -6.40 -4.53
N ALA A 33 -27.20 -7.32 -5.36
CA ALA A 33 -25.78 -7.61 -5.51
C ALA A 33 -25.07 -6.46 -6.23
N TYR A 34 -23.92 -6.03 -5.70
CA TYR A 34 -23.01 -5.06 -6.32
C TYR A 34 -21.70 -5.77 -6.63
N THR A 35 -21.24 -5.69 -7.88
CA THR A 35 -20.11 -6.46 -8.43
C THR A 35 -19.05 -5.58 -9.07
N GLY A 36 -19.23 -4.25 -9.07
CA GLY A 36 -18.42 -3.26 -9.76
C GLY A 36 -18.87 -3.04 -11.21
N LYS A 37 -20.03 -3.58 -11.59
CA LYS A 37 -20.56 -3.46 -12.95
C LYS A 37 -20.73 -2.00 -13.34
N ASP A 38 -20.35 -1.69 -14.59
CA ASP A 38 -20.39 -0.35 -15.16
C ASP A 38 -19.47 0.68 -14.47
N VAL A 39 -18.58 0.25 -13.56
CA VAL A 39 -17.55 1.09 -12.95
C VAL A 39 -16.19 0.78 -13.58
N ILE A 40 -15.34 1.80 -13.71
CA ILE A 40 -13.97 1.68 -14.19
C ILE A 40 -13.01 1.65 -13.00
N ILE A 41 -12.09 0.70 -12.99
CA ILE A 41 -10.94 0.71 -12.10
C ILE A 41 -9.70 1.08 -12.90
N GLY A 42 -9.12 2.25 -12.62
CA GLY A 42 -7.86 2.69 -13.18
C GLY A 42 -6.68 2.10 -12.40
N ILE A 43 -5.81 1.36 -13.06
CA ILE A 43 -4.58 0.80 -12.47
C ILE A 43 -3.39 1.55 -13.04
N ILE A 44 -2.72 2.36 -12.21
CA ILE A 44 -1.52 3.11 -12.59
C ILE A 44 -0.35 2.46 -11.86
N ASP A 45 0.42 1.64 -12.60
CA ASP A 45 1.41 0.75 -12.02
C ASP A 45 2.43 0.26 -13.09
N THR A 46 2.98 -0.95 -12.98
CA THR A 46 3.87 -1.55 -13.98
C THR A 46 3.17 -1.93 -15.29
N GLY A 47 1.84 -1.99 -15.29
CA GLY A 47 1.02 -2.46 -16.40
C GLY A 47 0.06 -3.57 -15.98
N ILE A 48 -0.33 -4.45 -16.91
CA ILE A 48 -1.24 -5.57 -16.65
C ILE A 48 -1.00 -6.70 -17.65
N ASP A 49 -0.98 -7.94 -17.19
CA ASP A 49 -1.02 -9.13 -18.06
C ASP A 49 -2.46 -9.35 -18.55
N TYR A 50 -2.76 -8.88 -19.75
CA TYR A 50 -4.11 -8.98 -20.35
C TYR A 50 -4.53 -10.43 -20.64
N GLU A 51 -3.60 -11.37 -20.73
CA GLU A 51 -3.90 -12.79 -20.98
C GLU A 51 -4.36 -13.52 -19.71
N HIS A 52 -4.12 -12.96 -18.52
CA HIS A 52 -4.48 -13.62 -17.28
C HIS A 52 -6.00 -13.81 -17.14
N ASN A 53 -6.42 -15.01 -16.73
CA ASN A 53 -7.83 -15.39 -16.64
C ASN A 53 -8.67 -14.51 -15.69
N GLU A 54 -8.05 -13.88 -14.69
CA GLU A 54 -8.70 -12.97 -13.76
C GLU A 54 -9.34 -11.75 -14.44
N PHE A 55 -8.88 -11.40 -15.65
CA PHE A 55 -9.36 -10.23 -16.38
C PHE A 55 -10.33 -10.57 -17.52
N ARG A 56 -10.75 -11.83 -17.62
CA ARG A 56 -11.80 -12.25 -18.57
C ARG A 56 -13.18 -11.76 -18.14
N ASP A 57 -14.09 -11.69 -19.10
CA ASP A 57 -15.50 -11.55 -18.77
C ASP A 57 -16.01 -12.83 -18.10
N LYS A 58 -16.82 -12.70 -17.06
CA LYS A 58 -17.33 -13.82 -16.28
C LYS A 58 -18.25 -14.75 -17.10
N SER A 59 -18.97 -14.19 -18.06
CA SER A 59 -19.95 -14.90 -18.89
C SER A 59 -19.39 -15.38 -20.22
N ASP A 60 -18.31 -14.75 -20.71
CA ASP A 60 -17.69 -15.03 -22.00
C ASP A 60 -16.15 -14.98 -21.89
N ASN A 61 -15.52 -16.12 -21.75
CA ASN A 61 -14.06 -16.24 -21.60
C ASN A 61 -13.26 -15.79 -22.85
N THR A 62 -13.93 -15.54 -23.98
CA THR A 62 -13.31 -14.97 -25.18
C THR A 62 -13.20 -13.44 -25.12
N LYS A 63 -13.81 -12.83 -24.11
CA LYS A 63 -13.82 -11.39 -23.86
C LYS A 63 -12.95 -11.04 -22.65
N CYS A 64 -12.40 -9.83 -22.67
CA CYS A 64 -11.69 -9.27 -21.51
C CYS A 64 -12.40 -8.04 -20.96
N ARG A 65 -12.06 -7.67 -19.72
CA ARG A 65 -12.60 -6.46 -19.06
C ARG A 65 -11.60 -5.29 -19.09
N ILE A 66 -10.47 -5.43 -19.79
CA ILE A 66 -9.51 -4.36 -19.99
C ILE A 66 -9.95 -3.53 -21.18
N LEU A 67 -10.33 -2.28 -20.96
CA LEU A 67 -10.81 -1.36 -22.00
C LEU A 67 -9.66 -0.77 -22.79
N SER A 68 -8.61 -0.36 -22.10
CA SER A 68 -7.36 0.12 -22.71
C SER A 68 -6.18 -0.01 -21.77
N LEU A 69 -4.99 -0.02 -22.35
CA LEU A 69 -3.69 0.08 -21.67
C LEU A 69 -2.87 1.17 -22.35
N TRP A 70 -2.33 2.10 -21.58
CA TRP A 70 -1.28 3.01 -22.02
C TRP A 70 0.07 2.56 -21.46
N SER A 71 0.97 2.09 -22.34
CA SER A 71 2.37 1.84 -21.98
C SER A 71 3.18 3.12 -22.24
N GLN A 72 3.70 3.73 -21.18
CA GLN A 72 4.57 4.90 -21.29
C GLN A 72 6.01 4.55 -21.69
N TRP A 73 6.36 3.25 -21.66
CA TRP A 73 7.67 2.72 -22.05
C TRP A 73 7.79 2.44 -23.55
N ASP A 74 6.67 2.16 -24.20
CA ASP A 74 6.62 1.74 -25.58
C ASP A 74 6.29 2.92 -26.49
N GLU A 75 7.09 3.10 -27.54
CA GLU A 75 6.95 4.21 -28.50
C GLU A 75 6.51 3.76 -29.90
N GLU A 76 6.27 2.45 -30.10
CA GLU A 76 6.02 1.87 -31.43
C GLU A 76 4.53 1.88 -31.82
N GLY A 77 3.62 2.00 -30.86
CA GLY A 77 2.18 1.99 -31.08
C GLY A 77 1.56 3.37 -31.28
N THR A 78 0.22 3.43 -31.26
CA THR A 78 -0.55 4.67 -31.36
C THR A 78 -0.46 5.43 -30.05
N LYS A 79 -0.12 6.72 -30.09
CA LYS A 79 -0.09 7.58 -28.91
C LYS A 79 -1.51 7.94 -28.47
N PRO A 80 -1.77 8.05 -27.16
CA PRO A 80 -3.07 8.56 -26.69
C PRO A 80 -3.29 10.02 -27.14
N ASP A 81 -4.52 10.40 -27.46
CA ASP A 81 -4.89 11.68 -28.08
C ASP A 81 -4.32 12.93 -27.36
N SER A 82 -4.16 12.89 -26.04
CA SER A 82 -3.70 14.03 -25.23
C SER A 82 -2.22 14.00 -24.90
N PHE A 83 -1.47 13.00 -25.38
CA PHE A 83 -0.07 12.79 -25.00
C PHE A 83 0.81 12.58 -26.22
N SER A 84 2.09 12.98 -26.11
CA SER A 84 3.07 12.91 -27.21
C SER A 84 4.01 11.72 -27.11
N TYR A 85 3.81 10.82 -26.14
CA TYR A 85 4.69 9.68 -25.85
C TYR A 85 3.88 8.43 -25.44
N GLY A 86 4.56 7.30 -25.42
CA GLY A 86 3.95 6.01 -25.08
C GLY A 86 3.07 5.45 -26.19
N SER A 87 2.54 4.26 -25.97
CA SER A 87 1.65 3.54 -26.89
C SER A 87 0.37 3.12 -26.19
N GLU A 88 -0.77 3.34 -26.84
CA GLU A 88 -2.10 2.95 -26.36
C GLU A 88 -2.59 1.70 -27.07
N TYR A 89 -3.09 0.74 -26.30
CA TYR A 89 -3.69 -0.51 -26.76
C TYR A 89 -5.12 -0.62 -26.29
N PHE A 90 -5.98 -1.26 -27.08
CA PHE A 90 -7.41 -1.29 -26.88
C PHE A 90 -7.94 -2.72 -26.74
N LYS A 91 -9.09 -2.84 -26.11
CA LYS A 91 -9.79 -4.09 -25.83
C LYS A 91 -9.81 -5.09 -26.99
N GLN A 92 -10.09 -4.63 -28.22
CA GLN A 92 -10.15 -5.51 -29.38
C GLN A 92 -8.81 -6.19 -29.67
N GLN A 93 -7.70 -5.48 -29.51
CA GLN A 93 -6.36 -6.04 -29.72
C GLN A 93 -6.05 -7.13 -28.69
N PHE A 94 -6.42 -6.93 -27.43
CA PHE A 94 -6.29 -7.96 -26.40
C PHE A 94 -7.16 -9.18 -26.70
N GLU A 95 -8.40 -8.98 -27.11
CA GLU A 95 -9.32 -10.07 -27.47
C GLU A 95 -8.83 -10.85 -28.69
N ASP A 96 -8.21 -10.20 -29.67
CA ASP A 96 -7.64 -10.84 -30.86
C ASP A 96 -6.45 -11.76 -30.48
N GLU A 97 -5.55 -11.31 -29.58
CA GLU A 97 -4.46 -12.15 -29.03
C GLU A 97 -5.03 -13.32 -28.22
N ILE A 98 -5.93 -13.06 -27.31
CA ILE A 98 -6.58 -14.04 -26.43
C ILE A 98 -7.24 -15.17 -27.24
N ASN A 99 -7.80 -14.84 -28.39
CA ASN A 99 -8.51 -15.78 -29.24
C ASN A 99 -7.64 -16.36 -30.38
N GLY A 100 -6.35 -16.02 -30.41
CA GLY A 100 -5.39 -16.52 -31.39
C GLY A 100 -5.63 -15.98 -32.81
N VAL A 101 -6.33 -14.84 -32.95
CA VAL A 101 -6.50 -14.11 -34.22
C VAL A 101 -5.17 -13.45 -34.61
N THR A 102 -4.47 -12.90 -33.62
CA THR A 102 -3.10 -12.42 -33.72
C THR A 102 -2.20 -13.23 -32.76
N GLN A 103 -0.90 -13.24 -32.99
CA GLN A 103 0.08 -13.86 -32.10
C GLN A 103 1.29 -12.95 -31.95
N ASP A 104 1.70 -12.74 -30.69
CA ASP A 104 2.87 -11.89 -30.33
C ASP A 104 2.83 -10.50 -31.00
N ALA A 105 1.63 -9.98 -31.26
CA ALA A 105 1.42 -8.67 -31.90
C ALA A 105 1.50 -7.52 -30.89
N LEU A 106 1.34 -7.83 -29.59
CA LEU A 106 1.41 -6.87 -28.51
C LEU A 106 2.68 -7.09 -27.66
N PRO A 107 3.30 -6.03 -27.13
CA PRO A 107 4.42 -6.16 -26.22
C PRO A 107 4.00 -6.79 -24.89
N ILE A 108 4.97 -7.24 -24.08
CA ILE A 108 4.72 -7.61 -22.69
C ILE A 108 4.24 -6.35 -21.94
N THR A 109 3.00 -6.39 -21.50
CA THR A 109 2.28 -5.20 -21.01
C THR A 109 2.36 -4.99 -19.50
N ASP A 110 3.06 -5.85 -18.77
CA ASP A 110 3.39 -5.70 -17.34
C ASP A 110 4.90 -5.87 -17.17
N TYR A 111 5.66 -4.92 -17.71
CA TYR A 111 7.09 -4.98 -17.82
C TYR A 111 7.77 -3.68 -17.41
N ASP A 112 8.77 -3.78 -16.54
CA ASP A 112 9.71 -2.70 -16.24
C ASP A 112 11.10 -3.07 -16.77
N PRO A 113 11.58 -2.42 -17.86
CA PRO A 113 12.86 -2.76 -18.48
C PRO A 113 14.06 -2.46 -17.58
N THR A 114 13.88 -1.69 -16.50
CA THR A 114 14.96 -1.37 -15.56
C THR A 114 15.27 -2.50 -14.58
N LYS A 115 14.44 -3.56 -14.57
CA LYS A 115 14.54 -4.66 -13.62
C LYS A 115 14.75 -6.01 -14.29
N ARG A 116 15.66 -6.79 -13.71
CA ARG A 116 15.80 -8.21 -14.07
C ARG A 116 14.62 -8.99 -13.50
N GLY A 117 13.93 -9.72 -14.38
CA GLY A 117 12.73 -10.47 -14.01
C GLY A 117 11.49 -9.57 -14.00
N GLY A 118 10.62 -9.77 -15.00
CA GLY A 118 9.44 -8.93 -15.23
C GLY A 118 8.69 -8.62 -13.95
N GLN A 119 8.42 -7.35 -13.75
CA GLN A 119 7.56 -6.95 -12.63
C GLN A 119 6.13 -7.24 -13.01
N SER A 120 5.45 -7.91 -12.15
CA SER A 120 4.04 -8.25 -12.26
C SER A 120 3.21 -7.50 -11.23
N HIS A 121 3.75 -6.37 -10.72
CA HIS A 121 3.09 -5.66 -9.62
C HIS A 121 1.73 -5.10 -10.04
N GLY A 122 1.62 -4.54 -11.25
CA GLY A 122 0.34 -4.07 -11.80
C GLY A 122 -0.69 -5.20 -11.97
N THR A 123 -0.29 -6.37 -12.44
CA THR A 123 -1.15 -7.56 -12.50
C THR A 123 -1.59 -8.01 -11.10
N HIS A 124 -0.67 -7.95 -10.10
CA HIS A 124 -1.01 -8.28 -8.72
C HIS A 124 -2.13 -7.38 -8.18
N VAL A 125 -1.97 -6.06 -8.29
CA VAL A 125 -2.94 -5.10 -7.76
C VAL A 125 -4.25 -5.10 -8.55
N ALA A 126 -4.19 -5.24 -9.88
CA ALA A 126 -5.38 -5.37 -10.72
C ALA A 126 -6.22 -6.60 -10.36
N GLY A 127 -5.56 -7.74 -10.09
CA GLY A 127 -6.21 -8.98 -9.66
C GLY A 127 -6.96 -8.83 -8.33
N ILE A 128 -6.38 -8.11 -7.36
CA ILE A 128 -7.03 -7.84 -6.08
C ILE A 128 -8.24 -6.91 -6.26
N ALA A 129 -8.11 -5.82 -7.02
CA ALA A 129 -9.18 -4.85 -7.21
C ALA A 129 -10.32 -5.39 -8.07
N ALA A 130 -9.99 -5.89 -9.27
CA ALA A 130 -10.92 -6.16 -10.36
C ALA A 130 -10.87 -7.60 -10.91
N GLY A 131 -10.06 -8.50 -10.34
CA GLY A 131 -10.04 -9.90 -10.76
C GLY A 131 -11.39 -10.58 -10.58
N LEU A 132 -11.66 -11.66 -11.31
CA LEU A 132 -12.87 -12.49 -11.12
C LEU A 132 -13.01 -12.97 -9.67
N ASN A 133 -11.88 -13.19 -9.00
CA ASN A 133 -11.81 -13.51 -7.58
C ASN A 133 -11.41 -12.29 -6.71
N GLY A 134 -11.24 -11.10 -7.28
CA GLY A 134 -10.96 -9.84 -6.60
C GLY A 134 -12.19 -9.21 -5.95
N MET A 135 -12.06 -7.95 -5.53
CA MET A 135 -13.11 -7.24 -4.80
C MET A 135 -14.30 -6.88 -5.69
N ALA A 136 -14.07 -6.40 -6.93
CA ALA A 136 -15.08 -5.93 -7.89
C ALA A 136 -15.00 -6.73 -9.20
N PRO A 137 -15.54 -7.97 -9.23
CA PRO A 137 -15.29 -8.94 -10.31
C PRO A 137 -15.93 -8.60 -11.66
N GLU A 138 -16.81 -7.61 -11.75
CA GLU A 138 -17.43 -7.17 -13.01
C GLU A 138 -17.05 -5.73 -13.39
N ALA A 139 -16.12 -5.10 -12.64
CA ALA A 139 -15.56 -3.80 -13.01
C ALA A 139 -14.69 -3.92 -14.28
N ASP A 140 -14.76 -2.90 -15.14
CA ASP A 140 -13.83 -2.76 -16.26
C ASP A 140 -12.53 -2.08 -15.81
N ILE A 141 -11.45 -2.33 -16.55
CA ILE A 141 -10.10 -1.90 -16.20
C ILE A 141 -9.55 -0.96 -17.26
N ILE A 142 -8.95 0.14 -16.83
CA ILE A 142 -8.03 0.96 -17.63
C ILE A 142 -6.66 0.91 -16.95
N ALA A 143 -5.63 0.46 -17.66
CA ALA A 143 -4.30 0.31 -17.10
C ALA A 143 -3.32 1.32 -17.68
N VAL A 144 -2.33 1.73 -16.88
CA VAL A 144 -1.19 2.54 -17.31
C VAL A 144 0.09 1.90 -16.79
N SER A 145 1.00 1.58 -17.70
CA SER A 145 2.37 1.14 -17.38
C SER A 145 3.28 2.38 -17.34
N VAL A 146 3.67 2.79 -16.11
CA VAL A 146 4.34 4.08 -15.88
C VAL A 146 5.87 3.99 -15.94
N THR A 147 6.52 5.09 -16.33
CA THR A 147 7.99 5.22 -16.33
C THR A 147 8.58 5.57 -14.96
N TRP A 148 7.77 5.62 -13.91
CA TRP A 148 8.14 5.93 -12.51
C TRP A 148 8.53 7.39 -12.24
N GLU A 149 8.52 8.25 -13.23
CA GLU A 149 8.66 9.68 -13.02
C GLU A 149 7.36 10.27 -12.46
N SER A 150 7.47 11.19 -11.53
CA SER A 150 6.29 11.79 -10.89
C SER A 150 5.35 12.46 -11.88
N ALA A 151 5.88 13.12 -12.91
CA ALA A 151 5.09 13.71 -13.99
C ALA A 151 4.32 12.64 -14.80
N ALA A 152 4.96 11.52 -15.10
CA ALA A 152 4.36 10.41 -15.83
C ALA A 152 3.21 9.76 -15.05
N ILE A 153 3.30 9.72 -13.72
CA ILE A 153 2.21 9.25 -12.85
C ILE A 153 1.02 10.21 -12.93
N VAL A 154 1.26 11.54 -12.89
CA VAL A 154 0.21 12.56 -13.03
C VAL A 154 -0.46 12.48 -14.41
N ASP A 155 0.31 12.26 -15.47
CA ASP A 155 -0.20 12.03 -16.82
C ASP A 155 -1.07 10.76 -16.88
N GLY A 156 -0.66 9.67 -16.21
CA GLY A 156 -1.44 8.45 -16.08
C GLY A 156 -2.79 8.68 -15.41
N ILE A 157 -2.82 9.48 -14.34
CA ILE A 157 -4.08 9.87 -13.66
C ILE A 157 -4.98 10.64 -14.62
N LYS A 158 -4.41 11.63 -15.34
CA LYS A 158 -5.15 12.42 -16.33
C LYS A 158 -5.72 11.52 -17.44
N TYR A 159 -4.93 10.57 -17.96
CA TYR A 159 -5.38 9.63 -18.98
C TYR A 159 -6.60 8.84 -18.51
N VAL A 160 -6.56 8.24 -17.33
CA VAL A 160 -7.69 7.46 -16.79
C VAL A 160 -8.92 8.34 -16.59
N ILE A 161 -8.77 9.55 -16.03
CA ILE A 161 -9.87 10.52 -15.85
C ILE A 161 -10.50 10.89 -17.18
N ASP A 162 -9.70 11.19 -18.19
CA ASP A 162 -10.19 11.58 -19.52
C ASP A 162 -10.95 10.42 -20.20
N LYS A 163 -10.44 9.17 -20.10
CA LYS A 163 -11.14 8.00 -20.61
C LYS A 163 -12.47 7.75 -19.89
N ALA A 164 -12.49 7.81 -18.56
CA ALA A 164 -13.71 7.66 -17.76
C ALA A 164 -14.74 8.74 -18.11
N ARG A 165 -14.31 9.99 -18.33
CA ARG A 165 -15.16 11.10 -18.76
C ARG A 165 -15.75 10.86 -20.13
N ILE A 166 -14.96 10.42 -21.12
CA ILE A 166 -15.42 10.09 -22.47
C ILE A 166 -16.47 8.96 -22.44
N LEU A 167 -16.24 7.95 -21.59
CA LEU A 167 -17.15 6.83 -21.42
C LEU A 167 -18.40 7.17 -20.58
N GLY A 168 -18.39 8.31 -19.87
CA GLY A 168 -19.49 8.75 -18.99
C GLY A 168 -19.73 7.81 -17.81
N ARG A 169 -18.66 7.18 -17.29
CA ARG A 169 -18.74 6.14 -16.24
C ARG A 169 -18.01 6.56 -14.98
N PRO A 170 -18.49 6.15 -13.79
CA PRO A 170 -17.76 6.34 -12.55
C PRO A 170 -16.43 5.58 -12.57
N CYS A 171 -15.45 6.11 -11.85
CA CYS A 171 -14.09 5.59 -11.88
C CYS A 171 -13.42 5.64 -10.51
N VAL A 172 -12.72 4.58 -10.13
CA VAL A 172 -11.76 4.61 -9.02
C VAL A 172 -10.35 4.35 -9.53
N ILE A 173 -9.40 5.18 -9.13
CA ILE A 173 -7.98 5.04 -9.52
C ILE A 173 -7.20 4.44 -8.34
N ASN A 174 -6.49 3.36 -8.60
CA ASN A 174 -5.57 2.71 -7.66
C ASN A 174 -4.14 3.18 -7.92
N LEU A 175 -3.51 3.74 -6.88
CA LEU A 175 -2.10 4.13 -6.87
C LEU A 175 -1.36 3.28 -5.82
N SER A 176 -0.90 2.09 -6.22
CA SER A 176 -0.09 1.21 -5.36
C SER A 176 1.40 1.56 -5.43
N LEU A 177 1.70 2.84 -5.54
CA LEU A 177 3.03 3.42 -5.74
C LEU A 177 3.16 4.72 -4.93
N GLY A 178 4.38 5.24 -4.82
CA GLY A 178 4.60 6.53 -4.17
C GLY A 178 6.05 6.78 -3.80
N THR A 179 6.30 7.96 -3.22
CA THR A 179 7.63 8.41 -2.82
C THR A 179 7.62 9.05 -1.42
N LEU A 180 8.74 8.88 -0.71
CA LEU A 180 9.05 9.62 0.53
C LEU A 180 9.64 11.01 0.24
N ASP A 181 10.05 11.27 -1.01
CA ASP A 181 10.72 12.51 -1.42
C ASP A 181 9.71 13.65 -1.57
N ASN A 182 9.29 14.20 -0.44
CA ASN A 182 8.32 15.31 -0.35
C ASN A 182 8.35 15.95 1.06
N LEU A 183 7.56 17.01 1.26
CA LEU A 183 7.46 17.71 2.55
C LEU A 183 6.59 17.03 3.61
N HIS A 184 5.93 15.94 3.29
CA HIS A 184 4.98 15.20 4.15
C HIS A 184 3.85 16.06 4.77
N ASP A 185 3.56 17.23 4.18
CA ASP A 185 2.42 18.10 4.51
C ASP A 185 1.36 18.14 3.38
N GLY A 186 1.60 17.39 2.29
CA GLY A 186 0.73 17.35 1.13
C GLY A 186 0.90 18.54 0.17
N THR A 187 2.00 19.28 0.26
CA THR A 187 2.37 20.41 -0.62
C THR A 187 3.59 20.09 -1.49
N GLY A 188 3.93 20.97 -2.40
CA GLY A 188 5.06 20.86 -3.32
C GLY A 188 4.63 20.71 -4.77
N THR A 189 5.57 20.85 -5.70
CA THR A 189 5.33 20.90 -7.15
C THR A 189 4.51 19.72 -7.66
N ILE A 190 4.81 18.52 -7.19
CA ILE A 190 4.09 17.30 -7.60
C ILE A 190 2.66 17.29 -7.02
N ALA A 191 2.47 17.77 -5.78
CA ALA A 191 1.15 17.90 -5.19
C ALA A 191 0.29 18.92 -5.93
N GLU A 192 0.88 20.00 -6.44
CA GLU A 192 0.19 21.00 -7.26
C GLU A 192 -0.23 20.42 -8.61
N ALA A 193 0.70 19.81 -9.35
CA ALA A 193 0.40 19.15 -10.62
C ALA A 193 -0.68 18.05 -10.47
N TYR A 194 -0.61 17.27 -9.38
CA TYR A 194 -1.62 16.28 -9.03
C TYR A 194 -2.99 16.95 -8.82
N ARG A 195 -3.06 18.03 -8.03
CA ARG A 195 -4.31 18.77 -7.76
C ARG A 195 -4.92 19.36 -9.01
N GLU A 196 -4.11 19.95 -9.91
CA GLU A 196 -4.59 20.49 -11.18
C GLU A 196 -5.36 19.44 -11.98
N VAL A 197 -4.81 18.23 -12.11
CA VAL A 197 -5.46 17.13 -12.82
C VAL A 197 -6.68 16.60 -12.07
N VAL A 198 -6.56 16.38 -10.76
CA VAL A 198 -7.61 15.79 -9.95
C VAL A 198 -8.81 16.73 -9.76
N ASN A 199 -8.60 18.04 -9.73
CA ASN A 199 -9.69 19.03 -9.67
C ASN A 199 -10.55 19.07 -10.95
N LEU A 200 -10.04 18.52 -12.06
CA LEU A 200 -10.80 18.38 -13.32
C LEU A 200 -11.62 17.08 -13.39
N ARG A 201 -11.54 16.23 -12.36
CA ARG A 201 -12.27 14.96 -12.37
C ARG A 201 -13.79 15.16 -12.34
N PRO A 202 -14.57 14.32 -13.05
CA PRO A 202 -16.02 14.30 -12.94
C PRO A 202 -16.46 13.74 -11.56
N GLU A 203 -17.70 14.04 -11.17
CA GLU A 203 -18.36 13.33 -10.08
C GLU A 203 -18.27 11.80 -10.30
N GLY A 204 -18.26 11.01 -9.23
CA GLY A 204 -18.03 9.57 -9.32
C GLY A 204 -16.59 9.17 -9.59
N THR A 205 -15.61 10.08 -9.41
CA THR A 205 -14.19 9.75 -9.55
C THR A 205 -13.47 9.87 -8.20
N VAL A 206 -12.87 8.75 -7.76
CA VAL A 206 -12.14 8.63 -6.48
C VAL A 206 -10.75 8.09 -6.72
N ILE A 207 -9.78 8.48 -5.89
CA ILE A 207 -8.41 7.99 -5.95
C ILE A 207 -8.05 7.38 -4.60
N CYS A 208 -7.52 6.15 -4.63
CA CYS A 208 -6.96 5.45 -3.47
C CYS A 208 -5.45 5.32 -3.65
N ALA A 209 -4.69 5.53 -2.58
CA ALA A 209 -3.24 5.38 -2.62
C ALA A 209 -2.68 4.61 -1.41
N ALA A 210 -1.65 3.84 -1.66
CA ALA A 210 -0.95 3.05 -0.66
C ALA A 210 -0.15 3.95 0.29
N ALA A 211 -0.33 3.75 1.61
CA ALA A 211 0.32 4.56 2.65
C ALA A 211 1.86 4.40 2.70
N GLY A 212 2.41 3.38 2.04
CA GLY A 212 3.85 3.09 2.04
C GLY A 212 4.26 2.00 3.02
N ASN A 213 5.49 1.52 2.85
CA ASN A 213 5.98 0.32 3.53
C ASN A 213 7.17 0.60 4.49
N SER A 214 7.31 1.85 4.94
CA SER A 214 8.43 2.30 5.78
C SER A 214 8.11 2.42 7.26
N GLY A 215 6.95 1.92 7.73
CA GLY A 215 6.48 2.07 9.10
C GLY A 215 7.33 1.39 10.20
N ARG A 216 8.38 0.64 9.83
CA ARG A 216 9.37 0.06 10.76
C ARG A 216 10.81 0.37 10.37
N SER A 217 11.00 1.31 9.47
CA SER A 217 12.34 1.58 8.89
C SER A 217 13.10 2.68 9.61
N ASN A 218 12.51 3.28 10.65
CA ASN A 218 13.09 4.37 11.45
C ASN A 218 13.64 5.50 10.57
N ILE A 219 12.89 5.89 9.55
CA ILE A 219 13.34 6.85 8.53
C ILE A 219 13.18 8.31 8.94
N HIS A 220 12.36 8.60 9.96
CA HIS A 220 12.07 9.96 10.40
C HIS A 220 12.99 10.37 11.54
N TRP A 221 13.62 11.55 11.43
CA TRP A 221 14.39 12.19 12.48
C TRP A 221 13.99 13.65 12.63
N GLY A 222 13.46 14.02 13.77
CA GLY A 222 12.94 15.37 14.00
C GLY A 222 11.83 15.39 15.03
N ASN A 223 10.98 16.43 14.96
CA ASN A 223 9.84 16.68 15.86
C ASN A 223 10.23 16.78 17.35
N PHE A 224 11.44 17.22 17.65
CA PHE A 224 11.93 17.53 19.00
C PHE A 224 12.39 18.98 19.09
N ASP A 225 12.34 19.55 20.30
CA ASP A 225 12.78 20.93 20.53
C ASP A 225 14.30 21.04 20.41
N LEU A 226 14.73 21.97 19.56
CA LEU A 226 16.13 22.33 19.42
C LEU A 226 16.55 23.31 20.51
N SER A 227 17.82 23.28 20.85
CA SER A 227 18.49 24.20 21.76
C SER A 227 19.86 24.57 21.22
N SER A 228 20.58 25.47 21.91
CA SER A 228 21.98 25.78 21.59
C SER A 228 22.93 24.57 21.69
N GLU A 229 22.57 23.59 22.52
CA GLU A 229 23.30 22.33 22.60
C GLU A 229 22.92 21.45 21.39
N PRO A 230 23.93 20.99 20.61
CA PRO A 230 23.67 20.16 19.45
C PRO A 230 22.94 18.85 19.78
N ARG A 231 22.04 18.42 18.89
CA ARG A 231 21.50 17.05 18.83
C ARG A 231 22.12 16.35 17.65
N ALA A 232 22.21 15.02 17.70
CA ALA A 232 22.81 14.27 16.61
C ALA A 232 22.18 12.90 16.42
N THR A 233 22.31 12.38 15.19
CA THR A 233 21.97 11.01 14.86
C THR A 233 22.97 10.47 13.84
N TYR A 234 22.93 9.15 13.59
CA TYR A 234 23.80 8.47 12.66
C TYR A 234 23.00 7.82 11.52
N PHE A 235 23.60 7.86 10.34
CA PHE A 235 23.13 7.16 9.14
C PHE A 235 24.31 6.48 8.46
N TYR A 236 24.07 5.37 7.78
CA TYR A 236 25.07 4.70 6.96
C TYR A 236 24.45 4.16 5.67
N GLY A 237 25.26 3.92 4.66
CA GLY A 237 24.83 3.50 3.35
C GLY A 237 25.40 4.37 2.24
N GLU A 238 25.09 4.09 1.00
CA GLU A 238 25.59 4.80 -0.17
C GLU A 238 24.52 4.91 -1.27
N PRO A 239 24.23 6.13 -1.73
CA PRO A 239 24.43 7.43 -1.08
C PRO A 239 23.46 7.64 0.09
N VAL A 240 23.75 8.57 0.98
CA VAL A 240 22.82 9.01 2.04
C VAL A 240 22.17 10.32 1.61
N ARG A 241 20.85 10.33 1.49
CA ARG A 241 20.06 11.52 1.20
C ARG A 241 19.04 11.75 2.30
N LEU A 242 19.03 12.94 2.85
CA LEU A 242 18.09 13.39 3.87
C LEU A 242 17.28 14.55 3.31
N VAL A 243 15.98 14.45 3.40
CA VAL A 243 15.03 15.52 3.07
C VAL A 243 14.49 16.12 4.36
N PHE A 244 14.40 17.43 4.42
CA PHE A 244 13.93 18.18 5.57
C PHE A 244 12.75 19.07 5.20
N ALA A 245 11.75 19.11 6.09
CA ALA A 245 10.72 20.12 6.11
C ALA A 245 11.04 21.13 7.21
N ILE A 246 11.42 22.35 6.83
CA ILE A 246 11.84 23.40 7.75
C ILE A 246 10.96 24.64 7.53
N SER A 247 10.35 25.13 8.61
CA SER A 247 9.52 26.34 8.57
C SER A 247 10.33 27.56 8.07
N ASP A 248 9.69 28.41 7.26
CA ASP A 248 10.27 29.66 6.76
C ASP A 248 10.87 30.54 7.88
N THR A 249 10.25 30.56 9.04
CA THR A 249 10.73 31.31 10.23
C THR A 249 11.97 30.73 10.88
N LEU A 250 12.41 29.52 10.45
CA LEU A 250 13.49 28.76 11.08
C LEU A 250 14.70 28.52 10.16
N ILE A 251 14.64 28.88 8.86
CA ILE A 251 15.71 28.59 7.88
C ILE A 251 17.05 29.22 8.20
N ASP A 252 17.09 30.31 8.99
CA ASP A 252 18.31 30.96 9.48
C ASP A 252 18.63 30.69 10.96
N LYS A 253 17.73 30.00 11.66
CA LYS A 253 17.87 29.69 13.10
C LYS A 253 18.31 28.27 13.37
N ILE A 254 18.21 27.37 12.40
CA ILE A 254 18.66 25.99 12.49
C ILE A 254 19.98 25.85 11.73
N SER A 255 20.95 25.19 12.33
CA SER A 255 22.25 24.91 11.71
C SER A 255 22.56 23.43 11.75
N PHE A 256 23.15 22.93 10.66
CA PHE A 256 23.57 21.54 10.49
C PHE A 256 25.08 21.42 10.33
N SER A 257 25.65 20.28 10.71
CA SER A 257 26.98 19.84 10.30
C SER A 257 27.02 18.33 10.14
N VAL A 258 27.89 17.84 9.25
CA VAL A 258 28.05 16.42 8.94
C VAL A 258 29.46 15.98 9.31
N THR A 259 29.57 14.83 9.99
CA THR A 259 30.84 14.18 10.32
C THR A 259 30.87 12.80 9.68
N GLY A 260 31.91 12.49 8.91
CA GLY A 260 32.13 11.19 8.28
C GLY A 260 33.10 10.31 9.08
N PHE A 261 32.78 9.02 9.15
CA PHE A 261 33.59 7.98 9.77
C PHE A 261 33.77 6.82 8.79
N THR A 262 34.99 6.29 8.70
CA THR A 262 35.31 5.07 7.97
C THR A 262 35.77 3.98 8.91
N GLY A 263 35.53 2.72 8.56
CA GLY A 263 35.94 1.56 9.33
C GLY A 263 35.62 0.26 8.60
N ASP A 264 35.80 -0.86 9.29
CA ASP A 264 35.44 -2.17 8.78
C ASP A 264 33.95 -2.42 9.08
N PHE A 265 33.17 -2.82 8.07
CA PHE A 265 31.75 -3.14 8.21
C PHE A 265 31.51 -4.65 8.04
N ASP A 266 30.90 -5.27 9.04
CA ASP A 266 30.49 -6.68 9.03
C ASP A 266 29.02 -6.77 8.59
N TYR A 267 28.78 -7.21 7.36
CA TYR A 267 27.45 -7.34 6.76
C TYR A 267 26.55 -8.37 7.46
N ASP A 268 27.15 -9.42 8.06
CA ASP A 268 26.37 -10.47 8.72
C ASP A 268 25.86 -10.00 10.10
N LYS A 269 26.59 -9.13 10.74
CA LYS A 269 26.26 -8.58 12.07
C LYS A 269 25.68 -7.18 12.02
N ASP A 270 25.74 -6.50 10.88
CA ASP A 270 25.35 -5.10 10.70
C ASP A 270 26.11 -4.16 11.65
N THR A 271 27.44 -4.35 11.76
CA THR A 271 28.28 -3.64 12.74
C THR A 271 29.55 -3.08 12.13
N PHE A 272 29.98 -1.93 12.68
CA PHE A 272 31.29 -1.31 12.38
C PHE A 272 32.33 -1.67 13.44
N SER A 273 33.59 -1.72 13.01
CA SER A 273 34.76 -1.77 13.87
C SER A 273 35.85 -0.86 13.33
N ASN A 274 36.83 -0.54 14.19
CA ASN A 274 37.98 0.32 13.84
C ASN A 274 37.58 1.69 13.24
N LEU A 275 36.44 2.26 13.66
CA LEU A 275 35.94 3.53 13.15
C LEU A 275 36.91 4.69 13.42
N GLN A 276 37.22 5.44 12.37
CA GLN A 276 38.02 6.65 12.39
C GLN A 276 37.29 7.79 11.70
N GLN A 277 37.28 8.95 12.32
CA GLN A 277 36.73 10.15 11.71
C GLN A 277 37.64 10.61 10.56
N PHE A 278 37.07 10.84 9.38
CA PHE A 278 37.82 11.32 8.21
C PHE A 278 37.44 12.72 7.77
N GLY A 279 36.24 13.23 8.11
CA GLY A 279 35.84 14.57 7.68
C GLY A 279 34.77 15.19 8.56
N LEU A 280 34.69 16.51 8.50
CA LEU A 280 33.70 17.32 9.22
C LEU A 280 33.41 18.57 8.39
N THR A 281 32.13 18.91 8.18
CA THR A 281 31.74 20.19 7.60
C THR A 281 31.76 21.31 8.64
N ASN A 282 31.89 22.55 8.20
CA ASN A 282 31.48 23.70 9.02
C ASN A 282 29.95 23.63 9.25
N TRP A 283 29.48 24.39 10.23
CA TRP A 283 28.05 24.59 10.43
C TRP A 283 27.49 25.45 9.30
N PHE A 284 26.35 25.03 8.73
CA PHE A 284 25.61 25.74 7.68
C PHE A 284 24.11 25.78 8.00
N THR A 285 23.41 26.77 7.48
CA THR A 285 21.96 26.91 7.67
C THR A 285 21.25 26.64 6.35
N PRO A 286 19.97 26.22 6.34
CA PRO A 286 19.18 26.13 5.11
C PRO A 286 19.21 27.45 4.32
N LYS A 287 19.12 28.60 5.00
CA LYS A 287 19.20 29.92 4.34
C LYS A 287 20.52 30.15 3.60
N SER A 288 21.64 29.64 4.11
CA SER A 288 22.93 29.77 3.44
C SER A 288 23.07 28.96 2.17
N THR A 289 22.14 28.00 1.95
CA THR A 289 22.07 27.13 0.78
C THR A 289 20.87 27.44 -0.10
N LEU A 290 20.13 28.53 0.17
CA LEU A 290 18.95 28.93 -0.59
C LEU A 290 19.37 29.38 -2.00
N ALA A 291 18.91 28.63 -3.00
CA ALA A 291 19.24 28.81 -4.42
C ALA A 291 20.76 28.81 -4.74
N VAL A 292 21.58 28.23 -3.86
CA VAL A 292 23.03 28.10 -4.04
C VAL A 292 23.45 26.69 -3.62
N ASP A 293 24.16 26.00 -4.48
CA ASP A 293 24.70 24.68 -4.17
C ASP A 293 25.81 24.80 -3.14
N PHE A 294 25.60 24.17 -1.99
CA PHE A 294 26.63 24.01 -0.98
C PHE A 294 27.35 22.69 -1.22
N GLU A 295 28.68 22.73 -1.39
CA GLU A 295 29.50 21.54 -1.52
C GLU A 295 30.62 21.55 -0.49
N HIS A 296 30.85 20.44 0.20
CA HIS A 296 31.96 20.25 1.12
C HIS A 296 32.59 18.88 0.93
N TYR A 297 33.89 18.88 0.62
CA TYR A 297 34.68 17.67 0.44
C TYR A 297 35.22 17.20 1.78
N MET A 298 34.73 16.08 2.27
CA MET A 298 35.28 15.41 3.45
C MET A 298 36.49 14.57 3.03
N ARG A 299 37.63 14.74 3.72
CA ARG A 299 38.90 14.12 3.31
C ARG A 299 39.45 13.21 4.41
N TYR A 300 40.01 12.07 4.01
CA TYR A 300 40.83 11.23 4.85
C TYR A 300 42.15 11.95 5.25
N GLY A 301 42.82 11.46 6.30
CA GLY A 301 44.08 12.03 6.75
C GLY A 301 45.23 12.03 5.71
N ASN A 302 45.13 11.20 4.67
CA ASN A 302 46.05 11.19 3.52
C ASN A 302 45.67 12.21 2.42
N GLY A 303 44.62 13.02 2.64
CA GLY A 303 44.12 14.02 1.68
C GLY A 303 43.13 13.53 0.64
N ASN A 304 42.90 12.22 0.56
CA ASN A 304 41.91 11.66 -0.37
C ASN A 304 40.48 12.03 0.06
N VAL A 305 39.59 12.23 -0.91
CA VAL A 305 38.17 12.53 -0.64
C VAL A 305 37.48 11.24 -0.22
N GLY A 306 36.83 11.28 0.95
CA GLY A 306 36.03 10.18 1.50
C GLY A 306 34.54 10.36 1.30
N GLY A 307 34.09 11.59 0.94
CA GLY A 307 32.71 11.92 0.64
C GLY A 307 32.53 13.39 0.31
N ILE A 308 31.46 13.69 -0.42
CA ILE A 308 31.02 15.05 -0.72
C ILE A 308 29.67 15.25 -0.04
N VAL A 309 29.55 16.28 0.77
CA VAL A 309 28.27 16.75 1.32
C VAL A 309 27.76 17.86 0.45
N LYS A 310 26.62 17.65 -0.16
CA LYS A 310 25.87 18.65 -0.90
C LYS A 310 24.65 19.07 -0.09
N ALA A 311 24.33 20.35 -0.09
CA ALA A 311 23.12 20.81 0.54
C ALA A 311 22.47 21.90 -0.31
N VAL A 312 21.15 21.81 -0.47
CA VAL A 312 20.35 22.78 -1.20
C VAL A 312 19.04 23.01 -0.48
N CYS A 313 18.60 24.26 -0.45
CA CYS A 313 17.30 24.65 0.06
C CYS A 313 16.52 25.30 -1.09
N ASP A 314 15.35 24.75 -1.40
CA ASP A 314 14.46 25.34 -2.40
C ASP A 314 13.66 26.50 -1.81
N SER A 315 13.13 27.33 -2.68
CA SER A 315 12.14 28.35 -2.30
C SER A 315 10.90 27.66 -1.73
N GLN A 316 10.21 28.35 -0.86
CA GLN A 316 8.95 27.86 -0.30
C GLN A 316 7.91 27.65 -1.42
N TYR A 317 7.28 26.47 -1.46
CA TYR A 317 6.18 26.18 -2.40
C TYR A 317 4.91 26.93 -2.01
N GLU A 318 4.10 27.29 -3.01
CA GLU A 318 2.80 27.92 -2.76
C GLU A 318 1.92 27.03 -1.87
N GLY A 319 1.34 27.60 -0.83
CA GLY A 319 0.52 26.88 0.15
C GLY A 319 1.28 26.06 1.19
N SER A 320 2.60 25.88 1.07
CA SER A 320 3.44 25.27 2.11
C SER A 320 3.85 26.31 3.16
N ARG A 321 4.01 25.84 4.40
CA ARG A 321 4.66 26.58 5.49
C ARG A 321 6.12 26.16 5.67
N HIS A 322 6.63 25.26 4.84
CA HIS A 322 7.94 24.65 4.94
C HIS A 322 8.74 24.82 3.66
N HIS A 323 10.03 24.96 3.83
CA HIS A 323 11.01 24.82 2.77
C HIS A 323 11.40 23.37 2.63
N TYR A 324 11.59 22.93 1.38
CA TYR A 324 12.21 21.66 1.04
C TYR A 324 13.74 21.86 1.08
N PHE A 325 14.40 21.22 2.04
CA PHE A 325 15.83 21.30 2.23
C PHE A 325 16.42 19.89 2.16
N VAL A 326 17.50 19.73 1.41
CA VAL A 326 18.15 18.43 1.19
C VAL A 326 19.59 18.49 1.65
N ILE A 327 20.04 17.43 2.33
CA ILE A 327 21.44 17.11 2.54
C ILE A 327 21.70 15.77 1.86
N GLU A 328 22.61 15.75 0.90
CA GLU A 328 23.04 14.55 0.19
C GLU A 328 24.52 14.30 0.45
N ILE A 329 24.85 13.06 0.78
CA ILE A 329 26.22 12.61 1.02
C ILE A 329 26.53 11.58 -0.05
N ASP A 330 27.37 11.97 -1.00
CA ASP A 330 27.79 11.15 -2.12
C ASP A 330 29.27 10.80 -1.98
N ASP A 331 29.57 9.51 -1.96
CA ASP A 331 30.92 9.03 -1.95
C ASP A 331 31.40 8.57 -3.34
N ASN A 332 30.49 8.55 -4.33
CA ASN A 332 30.72 8.13 -5.72
C ASN A 332 30.91 9.28 -6.73
N ALA A 333 30.84 10.55 -6.29
CA ALA A 333 31.03 11.66 -7.18
C ALA A 333 32.39 11.56 -7.91
N ASP A 334 32.41 11.70 -9.21
CA ASP A 334 33.48 11.68 -10.24
C ASP A 334 34.94 11.94 -9.80
N ILE A 335 35.37 11.28 -8.75
CA ILE A 335 36.72 11.32 -8.26
C ILE A 335 37.44 10.14 -8.88
N ASP A 336 38.59 10.37 -9.52
CA ASP A 336 39.46 9.36 -10.12
C ASP A 336 39.53 8.11 -9.20
N LEU A 337 38.74 7.09 -9.57
CA LEU A 337 38.59 5.81 -8.84
C LEU A 337 39.95 5.13 -8.54
N ARG A 338 41.05 5.58 -9.19
CA ARG A 338 42.40 5.10 -8.96
C ARG A 338 43.05 5.65 -7.67
N GLN A 339 42.47 6.68 -7.08
CA GLN A 339 43.01 7.31 -5.85
C GLN A 339 42.26 6.96 -4.57
N ARG A 340 41.15 6.23 -4.65
CA ARG A 340 40.46 5.72 -3.47
C ARG A 340 41.26 4.61 -2.80
N PRO A 341 41.54 4.68 -1.48
CA PRO A 341 41.80 3.46 -0.74
C PRO A 341 40.55 2.56 -0.96
N ARG A 342 40.73 1.37 -1.51
CA ARG A 342 39.61 0.42 -1.59
C ARG A 342 39.11 0.22 -0.17
N LYS A 343 37.90 0.68 0.12
CA LYS A 343 37.19 0.30 1.35
C LYS A 343 37.14 -1.22 1.36
N ALA A 344 37.57 -1.84 2.44
CA ALA A 344 37.53 -3.30 2.57
C ALA A 344 36.09 -3.81 2.36
N ASN A 345 35.06 -3.00 2.73
CA ASN A 345 33.65 -3.37 2.71
C ASN A 345 32.68 -2.24 2.26
N GLY A 346 33.15 -1.15 1.68
CA GLY A 346 32.31 -0.23 0.88
C GLY A 346 31.35 0.74 1.60
N ILE A 347 31.15 0.69 2.91
CA ILE A 347 30.14 1.48 3.64
C ILE A 347 30.81 2.42 4.64
N ASP A 348 30.42 3.71 4.64
CA ASP A 348 30.81 4.69 5.65
C ASP A 348 29.64 5.04 6.57
N LEU A 349 29.98 5.48 7.78
CA LEU A 349 29.04 5.96 8.78
C LEU A 349 29.07 7.49 8.80
N TYR A 350 27.91 8.13 8.82
CA TYR A 350 27.79 9.58 8.89
C TYR A 350 27.00 10.00 10.12
N ARG A 351 27.49 11.02 10.82
CA ARG A 351 26.79 11.68 11.91
C ARG A 351 26.30 13.05 11.44
N ILE A 352 25.01 13.29 11.56
CA ILE A 352 24.41 14.60 11.32
C ILE A 352 24.14 15.24 12.66
N ASN A 353 24.62 16.47 12.82
CA ASN A 353 24.41 17.28 14.00
C ASN A 353 23.50 18.46 13.64
N VAL A 354 22.62 18.82 14.55
CA VAL A 354 21.70 19.96 14.42
C VAL A 354 21.68 20.74 15.72
N LYS A 355 21.58 22.07 15.63
CA LYS A 355 21.35 22.97 16.75
C LYS A 355 20.55 24.20 16.30
N GLY A 356 19.97 24.91 17.24
CA GLY A 356 19.23 26.14 16.95
C GLY A 356 17.97 26.27 17.77
N GLU A 357 16.90 26.78 17.17
CA GLU A 357 15.61 27.02 17.82
C GLU A 357 14.48 26.33 17.05
N GLY A 358 13.40 25.95 17.75
CA GLY A 358 12.20 25.40 17.15
C GLY A 358 12.29 23.90 16.84
N ARG A 359 11.50 23.45 15.86
CA ARG A 359 11.39 22.03 15.46
C ARG A 359 11.52 21.91 13.95
N PHE A 360 11.99 20.76 13.49
CA PHE A 360 12.05 20.36 12.08
C PHE A 360 11.60 18.91 11.94
N ASN A 361 11.35 18.49 10.71
CA ASN A 361 11.18 17.09 10.35
C ASN A 361 12.16 16.73 9.25
N SER A 362 12.70 15.52 9.28
CA SER A 362 13.55 15.01 8.23
C SER A 362 13.35 13.51 7.99
N TRP A 363 13.64 13.09 6.78
CA TRP A 363 13.49 11.71 6.34
C TRP A 363 14.75 11.22 5.63
N LEU A 364 15.17 10.01 6.00
CA LEU A 364 16.20 9.28 5.25
C LEU A 364 15.56 8.70 4.00
N MET A 365 16.04 9.12 2.83
CA MET A 365 15.58 8.62 1.55
C MET A 365 16.32 7.36 1.15
N PRO A 366 15.65 6.26 0.83
CA PRO A 366 16.25 5.20 0.06
C PRO A 366 16.50 5.71 -1.36
N VAL A 367 17.72 5.68 -1.83
CA VAL A 367 18.11 6.23 -3.15
C VAL A 367 17.62 5.40 -4.33
N SER A 368 17.04 4.23 -4.06
CA SER A 368 16.36 3.44 -5.10
C SER A 368 14.98 3.01 -4.64
N LEU A 369 13.98 3.49 -5.33
CA LEU A 369 12.57 3.11 -5.12
C LEU A 369 12.30 1.65 -5.49
N ILE A 370 13.14 0.99 -6.27
CA ILE A 370 12.87 -0.34 -6.80
C ILE A 370 14.18 -1.13 -7.05
N GLY A 371 14.54 -2.02 -6.13
CA GLY A 371 15.30 -3.26 -6.43
C GLY A 371 16.76 -3.18 -6.84
N SER A 372 17.42 -2.06 -6.83
CA SER A 372 18.87 -1.97 -7.03
C SER A 372 19.54 -1.44 -5.76
N GLY A 373 20.15 -2.29 -5.02
CA GLY A 373 21.27 -2.22 -4.11
C GLY A 373 21.68 -0.95 -3.37
N SER A 374 20.88 0.08 -3.29
CA SER A 374 21.13 1.21 -2.39
C SER A 374 20.81 0.81 -0.97
N PHE A 375 21.80 0.87 -0.13
CA PHE A 375 21.72 0.46 1.26
C PHE A 375 21.91 1.68 2.14
N SER A 376 20.80 2.36 2.47
CA SER A 376 20.83 3.46 3.44
C SER A 376 20.04 3.08 4.68
N ARG A 377 20.62 3.21 5.86
CA ARG A 377 19.97 2.89 7.13
C ARG A 377 20.20 3.98 8.17
N SER A 378 19.17 4.21 8.97
CA SER A 378 19.25 4.99 10.20
C SER A 378 19.69 4.12 11.37
N VAL A 379 20.36 4.74 12.33
CA VAL A 379 20.87 4.08 13.52
C VAL A 379 19.97 4.41 14.71
N THR A 380 19.35 3.40 15.29
CA THR A 380 18.51 3.57 16.48
C THR A 380 19.26 3.40 17.79
N ASP A 381 20.36 2.63 17.78
CA ASP A 381 21.28 2.45 18.90
C ASP A 381 22.72 2.45 18.40
N PRO A 382 23.52 3.50 18.66
CA PRO A 382 24.92 3.55 18.26
C PRO A 382 25.76 2.39 18.79
N SER A 383 25.47 1.88 19.99
CA SER A 383 26.24 0.78 20.59
C SER A 383 26.04 -0.54 19.84
N ALA A 384 24.84 -0.77 19.33
CA ALA A 384 24.51 -1.99 18.61
C ALA A 384 25.29 -2.15 17.30
N ILE A 385 25.68 -1.04 16.67
CA ILE A 385 26.43 -1.02 15.41
C ILE A 385 27.91 -0.66 15.57
N GLY A 386 28.42 -0.51 16.80
CA GLY A 386 29.82 -0.10 17.06
C GLY A 386 30.12 1.37 16.77
N ALA A 387 29.12 2.23 16.65
CA ALA A 387 29.30 3.67 16.46
C ALA A 387 29.74 4.37 17.76
N PRO A 388 30.43 5.53 17.68
CA PRO A 388 30.80 6.29 18.84
C PRO A 388 29.57 6.70 19.67
N GLN A 389 29.65 6.46 21.01
CA GLN A 389 28.60 6.90 21.93
C GLN A 389 28.69 8.42 22.12
N ILE A 390 27.53 9.08 22.00
CA ILE A 390 27.41 10.53 22.22
C ILE A 390 26.20 10.81 23.11
N SER A 391 26.38 11.74 24.06
CA SER A 391 25.33 12.08 25.04
C SER A 391 24.13 12.81 24.46
N ASN A 392 24.27 13.39 23.26
CA ASN A 392 23.25 14.17 22.55
C ASN A 392 22.61 13.39 21.38
N PHE A 393 22.75 12.07 21.36
CA PHE A 393 22.12 11.21 20.37
C PHE A 393 20.60 11.23 20.50
N VAL A 394 19.92 11.35 19.34
CA VAL A 394 18.46 11.21 19.22
C VAL A 394 18.19 10.15 18.16
N ALA A 395 17.52 9.07 18.57
CA ALA A 395 17.18 7.99 17.68
C ALA A 395 16.12 8.42 16.64
N PRO A 396 16.27 8.04 15.38
CA PRO A 396 15.19 8.13 14.40
C PRO A 396 14.00 7.23 14.76
N GLY A 397 12.82 7.62 14.31
CA GLY A 397 11.56 6.94 14.56
C GLY A 397 10.81 6.52 13.28
N ASN A 398 9.64 5.95 13.47
CA ASN A 398 8.78 5.42 12.42
C ASN A 398 7.59 6.33 12.07
N GLU A 399 7.36 7.39 12.84
CA GLU A 399 6.31 8.37 12.59
C GLU A 399 6.55 9.12 11.28
N PHE A 400 5.52 9.78 10.76
CA PHE A 400 5.61 10.59 9.53
C PHE A 400 6.13 9.79 8.32
N SER A 401 5.82 8.49 8.24
CA SER A 401 6.34 7.60 7.19
C SER A 401 5.33 7.25 6.09
N VAL A 402 4.19 7.94 6.05
CA VAL A 402 3.24 7.86 4.92
C VAL A 402 3.84 8.57 3.71
N ILE A 403 3.68 7.96 2.53
CA ILE A 403 4.27 8.44 1.27
C ILE A 403 3.29 9.28 0.43
N ALA A 404 3.80 10.14 -0.45
CA ALA A 404 2.97 10.76 -1.49
C ALA A 404 2.68 9.72 -2.62
N PRO A 405 1.47 9.66 -3.25
CA PRO A 405 0.39 10.63 -3.11
C PRO A 405 -0.63 10.33 -2.01
N ALA A 406 -0.43 9.31 -1.16
CA ALA A 406 -1.34 9.01 -0.05
C ALA A 406 -1.47 10.13 0.98
N LEU A 407 -0.51 11.06 1.02
CA LEU A 407 -0.54 12.28 1.83
C LEU A 407 -1.50 13.36 1.32
N PHE A 408 -1.93 13.27 0.05
CA PHE A 408 -2.71 14.34 -0.58
C PHE A 408 -4.17 14.28 -0.13
N LYS A 409 -4.78 15.45 0.11
CA LYS A 409 -6.18 15.55 0.59
C LYS A 409 -7.19 15.02 -0.44
N GLU A 410 -6.78 14.96 -1.68
CA GLU A 410 -7.55 14.50 -2.83
C GLU A 410 -7.52 12.98 -3.01
N THR A 411 -6.91 12.24 -2.07
CA THR A 411 -6.66 10.80 -2.14
C THR A 411 -7.06 10.12 -0.83
N ILE A 412 -7.61 8.92 -0.89
CA ILE A 412 -7.84 8.08 0.30
C ILE A 412 -6.58 7.27 0.59
N SER A 413 -6.00 7.47 1.75
CA SER A 413 -4.76 6.81 2.20
C SER A 413 -5.04 5.45 2.83
N VAL A 414 -4.40 4.38 2.33
CA VAL A 414 -4.69 3.00 2.71
C VAL A 414 -3.48 2.32 3.35
N GLY A 415 -3.61 1.96 4.63
CA GLY A 415 -2.68 1.12 5.37
C GLY A 415 -2.97 -0.37 5.21
N ALA A 416 -2.10 -1.23 5.73
CA ALA A 416 -2.18 -2.68 5.57
C ALA A 416 -2.35 -3.43 6.89
N SER A 417 -3.28 -4.39 6.93
CA SER A 417 -3.39 -5.40 7.99
C SER A 417 -2.93 -6.78 7.51
N VAL A 418 -2.65 -7.66 8.47
CA VAL A 418 -2.27 -9.05 8.21
C VAL A 418 -3.48 -9.84 7.71
N ASN A 419 -3.42 -10.32 6.48
CA ASN A 419 -4.48 -11.10 5.86
C ASN A 419 -4.40 -12.57 6.26
N ARG A 420 -3.19 -13.14 6.35
CA ARG A 420 -2.94 -14.51 6.81
C ARG A 420 -1.54 -14.68 7.39
N TRP A 421 -1.38 -15.57 8.36
CA TRP A 421 -0.08 -15.85 8.99
C TRP A 421 0.70 -16.98 8.30
N ALA A 422 0.03 -17.82 7.49
CA ALA A 422 0.63 -18.89 6.71
C ALA A 422 -0.23 -19.27 5.51
N TYR A 423 0.38 -19.94 4.54
CA TYR A 423 -0.31 -20.49 3.37
C TYR A 423 0.33 -21.82 2.94
N PHE A 424 -0.40 -22.59 2.12
CA PHE A 424 0.10 -23.82 1.50
C PHE A 424 0.38 -23.57 0.03
N ASP A 425 1.52 -24.09 -0.46
CA ASP A 425 1.83 -24.08 -1.89
C ASP A 425 1.10 -25.24 -2.63
N THR A 426 1.35 -25.34 -3.94
CA THR A 426 0.76 -26.38 -4.79
C THR A 426 1.15 -27.81 -4.38
N ASP A 427 2.26 -27.97 -3.69
CA ASP A 427 2.77 -29.26 -3.23
C ASP A 427 2.24 -29.61 -1.82
N GLY A 428 1.40 -28.75 -1.26
CA GLY A 428 0.83 -28.90 0.09
C GLY A 428 1.82 -28.57 1.21
N LYS A 429 2.95 -27.94 0.91
CA LYS A 429 3.92 -27.48 1.90
C LYS A 429 3.46 -26.17 2.51
N GLN A 430 3.41 -26.14 3.83
CA GLN A 430 3.10 -24.91 4.56
C GLN A 430 4.30 -23.94 4.52
N HIS A 431 4.03 -22.72 4.10
CA HIS A 431 4.94 -21.60 4.18
C HIS A 431 4.45 -20.64 5.26
N PRO A 432 5.28 -20.38 6.30
CA PRO A 432 4.97 -19.27 7.19
C PRO A 432 5.00 -17.98 6.37
N ALA A 433 4.13 -17.07 6.68
CA ALA A 433 4.18 -15.75 6.12
C ALA A 433 5.57 -15.13 6.37
N ARG A 434 6.21 -14.61 5.33
CA ARG A 434 7.63 -14.21 5.34
C ARG A 434 7.97 -13.19 6.44
N TRP A 435 6.96 -12.45 6.89
CA TRP A 435 7.07 -11.41 7.91
C TRP A 435 6.14 -11.62 9.10
N ALA A 436 5.20 -12.58 9.03
CA ALA A 436 4.13 -12.71 10.00
C ALA A 436 4.56 -13.58 11.19
N ARG A 437 4.99 -12.91 12.22
CA ARG A 437 4.81 -13.40 13.60
C ARG A 437 3.49 -12.88 14.20
N ASN A 438 2.74 -12.08 13.45
CA ASN A 438 1.54 -11.39 13.91
C ASN A 438 0.28 -12.15 13.51
N PRO A 439 -0.76 -12.19 14.36
CA PRO A 439 -2.01 -12.86 14.05
C PRO A 439 -2.78 -12.18 12.90
N ASN A 440 -3.66 -12.94 12.26
CA ASN A 440 -4.56 -12.40 11.23
C ASN A 440 -5.37 -11.25 11.80
N GLY A 441 -5.51 -10.19 11.02
CA GLY A 441 -6.22 -8.99 11.43
C GLY A 441 -5.38 -7.96 12.18
N SER A 442 -4.17 -8.31 12.68
CA SER A 442 -3.26 -7.31 13.27
C SER A 442 -2.69 -6.35 12.22
N LEU A 443 -2.10 -5.25 12.66
CA LEU A 443 -1.49 -4.26 11.75
C LEU A 443 -0.24 -4.83 11.09
N GLY A 444 -0.11 -4.64 9.78
CA GLY A 444 1.13 -4.89 9.04
C GLY A 444 2.24 -3.96 9.53
N THR A 445 3.31 -4.51 10.11
CA THR A 445 4.35 -3.72 10.79
C THR A 445 5.07 -2.73 9.88
N PHE A 446 5.03 -2.95 8.58
CA PHE A 446 5.61 -2.08 7.56
C PHE A 446 4.74 -0.88 7.19
N THR A 447 3.44 -0.89 7.54
CA THR A 447 2.48 0.17 7.18
C THR A 447 3.00 1.54 7.55
N GLY A 448 3.01 2.46 6.57
CA GLY A 448 3.35 3.87 6.81
C GLY A 448 2.45 4.48 7.88
N GLN A 449 3.04 5.30 8.75
CA GLN A 449 2.41 5.84 9.94
C GLN A 449 2.39 7.37 9.88
N GLY A 450 1.29 7.94 10.36
CA GLY A 450 1.16 9.37 10.58
C GLY A 450 1.90 9.86 11.84
N PRO A 451 1.61 11.11 12.23
CA PRO A 451 0.76 12.06 11.51
C PRO A 451 1.44 12.60 10.24
N THR A 452 0.73 13.41 9.45
CA THR A 452 1.39 14.30 8.47
C THR A 452 2.04 15.48 9.19
N VAL A 453 2.94 16.20 8.51
CA VAL A 453 3.59 17.40 9.09
C VAL A 453 2.57 18.49 9.44
N ASP A 454 1.46 18.57 8.70
CA ASP A 454 0.32 19.46 8.98
C ASP A 454 -0.67 18.89 10.01
N GLY A 455 -0.35 17.73 10.63
CA GLY A 455 -1.06 17.17 11.79
C GLY A 455 -2.28 16.29 11.46
N ARG A 456 -2.50 15.89 10.20
CA ARG A 456 -3.59 14.98 9.83
C ARG A 456 -3.26 13.55 10.25
N ILE A 457 -4.28 12.83 10.67
CA ILE A 457 -4.20 11.39 10.96
C ILE A 457 -4.03 10.61 9.66
N MET A 458 -3.04 9.72 9.62
CA MET A 458 -2.73 8.83 8.49
C MET A 458 -2.20 7.48 8.97
N PRO A 459 -2.43 6.38 8.23
CA PRO A 459 -3.34 6.29 7.05
C PRO A 459 -4.77 6.65 7.46
N GLU A 460 -5.69 6.82 6.49
CA GLU A 460 -7.10 7.08 6.82
C GLU A 460 -7.85 5.78 7.15
N ILE A 461 -7.57 4.70 6.44
CA ILE A 461 -8.21 3.39 6.61
C ILE A 461 -7.19 2.26 6.40
N VAL A 462 -7.45 1.10 7.01
CA VAL A 462 -6.60 -0.07 6.87
C VAL A 462 -7.38 -1.21 6.19
N ALA A 463 -6.76 -1.84 5.19
CA ALA A 463 -7.30 -2.99 4.48
C ALA A 463 -6.32 -4.17 4.49
N PRO A 464 -6.73 -5.41 4.15
CA PRO A 464 -5.84 -6.56 4.08
C PRO A 464 -4.71 -6.35 3.07
N GLY A 465 -3.45 -6.39 3.53
CA GLY A 465 -2.28 -6.10 2.67
C GLY A 465 -1.05 -6.95 2.97
N GLU A 466 -1.02 -7.73 4.05
CA GLU A 466 0.09 -8.63 4.35
C GLU A 466 -0.31 -10.08 4.06
N ASN A 467 0.51 -10.77 3.25
CA ASN A 467 0.28 -12.15 2.80
C ASN A 467 -1.03 -12.33 2.02
N VAL A 468 -1.16 -11.54 0.97
CA VAL A 468 -2.28 -11.58 0.02
C VAL A 468 -1.87 -12.43 -1.19
N PHE A 469 -2.76 -13.31 -1.64
CA PHE A 469 -2.58 -13.96 -2.93
C PHE A 469 -2.97 -13.02 -4.06
N CYS A 470 -2.07 -12.94 -5.05
CA CYS A 470 -2.16 -12.01 -6.17
C CYS A 470 -2.09 -12.77 -7.49
N ALA A 471 -2.81 -12.32 -8.50
CA ALA A 471 -2.64 -12.79 -9.87
C ALA A 471 -1.18 -12.57 -10.30
N ALA A 472 -0.59 -13.56 -10.97
CA ALA A 472 0.78 -13.49 -11.44
C ALA A 472 0.85 -13.95 -12.89
N PRO A 473 1.49 -13.18 -13.78
CA PRO A 473 1.61 -13.56 -15.18
C PRO A 473 2.42 -14.86 -15.35
N SER A 474 2.22 -15.52 -16.48
CA SER A 474 2.90 -16.78 -16.79
C SER A 474 4.43 -16.65 -16.82
N TYR A 475 4.92 -15.48 -17.21
CA TYR A 475 6.36 -15.14 -17.29
C TYR A 475 6.96 -14.66 -15.95
N TYR A 476 6.18 -14.68 -14.85
CA TYR A 476 6.66 -14.24 -13.53
C TYR A 476 7.84 -15.11 -13.06
N ASP A 477 8.97 -14.48 -12.80
CA ASP A 477 10.20 -15.08 -12.27
C ASP A 477 10.66 -14.43 -10.94
N GLY A 478 9.79 -13.61 -10.32
CA GLY A 478 10.07 -12.86 -9.10
C GLY A 478 10.14 -13.74 -7.84
N TRP A 479 10.39 -13.06 -6.72
CA TRP A 479 10.53 -13.69 -5.41
C TRP A 479 9.16 -14.13 -4.87
N GLY A 480 9.03 -15.40 -4.60
CA GLY A 480 7.84 -15.95 -3.99
C GLY A 480 7.51 -17.34 -4.54
N ALA A 481 6.89 -18.18 -3.70
CA ALA A 481 6.38 -19.47 -4.18
C ALA A 481 5.14 -19.23 -5.04
N LYS A 482 5.17 -19.69 -6.30
CA LYS A 482 3.99 -19.76 -7.14
C LYS A 482 2.99 -20.72 -6.49
N VAL A 483 1.74 -20.31 -6.46
CA VAL A 483 0.63 -21.11 -5.92
C VAL A 483 -0.44 -21.32 -7.01
N TYR A 484 -1.30 -22.31 -6.83
CA TYR A 484 -2.42 -22.58 -7.74
C TYR A 484 -2.02 -22.68 -9.22
N ASN A 485 -1.25 -23.71 -9.56
CA ASN A 485 -0.77 -23.99 -10.92
C ASN A 485 0.09 -22.86 -11.52
N GLY A 486 0.79 -22.10 -10.69
CA GLY A 486 1.68 -21.04 -11.12
C GLY A 486 1.02 -19.74 -11.56
N LYS A 487 -0.30 -19.60 -11.39
CA LYS A 487 -1.06 -18.40 -11.78
C LYS A 487 -1.13 -17.32 -10.68
N TYR A 488 -0.71 -17.64 -9.47
CA TYR A 488 -0.78 -16.72 -8.33
C TYR A 488 0.51 -16.78 -7.52
N VAL A 489 0.77 -15.71 -6.80
CA VAL A 489 1.87 -15.59 -5.84
C VAL A 489 1.38 -14.97 -4.55
N ASN A 490 2.14 -15.16 -3.47
CA ASN A 490 1.89 -14.49 -2.21
C ASN A 490 2.71 -13.20 -2.14
N SER A 491 2.06 -12.06 -1.91
CA SER A 491 2.70 -10.74 -1.79
C SER A 491 2.25 -9.98 -0.55
N SER A 492 3.05 -8.99 -0.14
CA SER A 492 2.78 -8.16 1.04
C SER A 492 3.21 -6.71 0.77
N GLY A 493 2.37 -5.78 1.20
CA GLY A 493 2.59 -4.35 1.08
C GLY A 493 1.29 -3.58 1.23
N THR A 494 1.36 -2.30 1.52
CA THR A 494 0.21 -1.39 1.38
C THR A 494 -0.27 -1.32 -0.07
N SER A 495 0.59 -1.72 -1.03
CA SER A 495 0.23 -1.94 -2.43
C SER A 495 -0.84 -3.04 -2.64
N MET A 496 -1.00 -3.99 -1.72
CA MET A 496 -2.03 -5.04 -1.76
C MET A 496 -3.31 -4.60 -1.03
N ALA A 497 -3.18 -3.71 -0.05
CA ALA A 497 -4.30 -3.12 0.69
C ALA A 497 -5.04 -2.06 -0.14
N CYS A 498 -4.31 -1.22 -0.86
CA CYS A 498 -4.87 -0.17 -1.71
C CYS A 498 -5.88 -0.70 -2.75
N PRO A 499 -5.57 -1.74 -3.56
CA PRO A 499 -6.53 -2.29 -4.51
C PRO A 499 -7.74 -2.96 -3.83
N ALA A 500 -7.63 -3.47 -2.62
CA ALA A 500 -8.79 -3.94 -1.87
C ALA A 500 -9.76 -2.78 -1.55
N MET A 501 -9.21 -1.62 -1.16
CA MET A 501 -10.00 -0.40 -0.99
C MET A 501 -10.57 0.11 -2.31
N ALA A 502 -9.77 0.16 -3.38
CA ALA A 502 -10.22 0.61 -4.70
C ALA A 502 -11.37 -0.25 -5.23
N GLY A 503 -11.29 -1.59 -5.08
CA GLY A 503 -12.37 -2.47 -5.44
C GLY A 503 -13.63 -2.26 -4.58
N ALA A 504 -13.47 -2.01 -3.27
CA ALA A 504 -14.58 -1.64 -2.38
C ALA A 504 -15.25 -0.33 -2.83
N VAL A 505 -14.47 0.69 -3.19
CA VAL A 505 -14.98 1.95 -3.75
C VAL A 505 -15.72 1.71 -5.07
N ALA A 506 -15.25 0.78 -5.92
CA ALA A 506 -15.97 0.44 -7.17
C ALA A 506 -17.36 -0.12 -6.89
N LEU A 507 -17.52 -0.98 -5.88
CA LEU A 507 -18.85 -1.48 -5.46
C LEU A 507 -19.75 -0.35 -4.94
N TYR A 508 -19.17 0.60 -4.21
CA TYR A 508 -19.89 1.77 -3.71
C TYR A 508 -20.33 2.69 -4.86
N LEU A 509 -19.45 2.92 -5.85
CA LEU A 509 -19.75 3.74 -7.04
C LEU A 509 -20.76 3.07 -7.99
N GLU A 510 -20.89 1.75 -8.02
CA GLU A 510 -21.99 1.07 -8.71
C GLU A 510 -23.33 1.47 -8.10
N LYS A 511 -23.40 1.57 -6.77
CA LYS A 511 -24.61 2.01 -6.05
C LYS A 511 -24.84 3.51 -6.15
N TYR A 512 -23.76 4.31 -6.04
CA TYR A 512 -23.78 5.78 -6.00
C TYR A 512 -22.84 6.37 -7.07
N PRO A 513 -23.21 6.32 -8.36
CA PRO A 513 -22.29 6.59 -9.48
C PRO A 513 -21.81 8.03 -9.59
N LYS A 514 -22.39 8.95 -8.83
CA LYS A 514 -21.99 10.37 -8.76
C LYS A 514 -21.38 10.78 -7.42
N ALA A 515 -21.14 9.83 -6.52
CA ALA A 515 -20.60 10.14 -5.23
C ALA A 515 -19.25 10.88 -5.34
N THR A 516 -19.11 11.94 -4.59
CA THR A 516 -17.86 12.72 -4.50
C THR A 516 -16.84 12.00 -3.62
N LEU A 517 -15.57 12.39 -3.73
CA LEU A 517 -14.54 11.88 -2.83
C LEU A 517 -14.90 12.10 -1.34
N THR A 518 -15.50 13.24 -1.02
CA THR A 518 -15.88 13.56 0.37
C THR A 518 -16.95 12.61 0.87
N GLU A 519 -18.01 12.38 0.10
CA GLU A 519 -19.08 11.42 0.46
C GLU A 519 -18.53 10.00 0.62
N VAL A 520 -17.70 9.53 -0.34
CA VAL A 520 -17.05 8.22 -0.24
C VAL A 520 -16.19 8.13 1.02
N ARG A 521 -15.33 9.13 1.24
CA ARG A 521 -14.45 9.17 2.43
C ARG A 521 -15.26 9.13 3.72
N ASP A 522 -16.25 10.00 3.86
CA ASP A 522 -17.05 10.12 5.08
C ASP A 522 -17.81 8.82 5.38
N ASP A 523 -18.42 8.20 4.36
CA ASP A 523 -19.15 6.94 4.52
C ASP A 523 -18.23 5.78 4.90
N PHE A 524 -17.05 5.67 4.26
CA PHE A 524 -16.10 4.61 4.57
C PHE A 524 -15.49 4.79 5.96
N LEU A 525 -15.07 6.00 6.33
CA LEU A 525 -14.46 6.26 7.63
C LEU A 525 -15.45 6.18 8.79
N ALA A 526 -16.72 6.50 8.58
CA ALA A 526 -17.77 6.32 9.58
C ALA A 526 -18.18 4.86 9.80
N ASN A 527 -17.88 3.97 8.86
CA ASN A 527 -18.31 2.58 8.86
C ASN A 527 -17.14 1.56 8.92
N THR A 528 -16.03 1.95 9.51
CA THR A 528 -14.90 1.04 9.77
C THR A 528 -15.21 0.03 10.89
N VAL A 529 -14.39 -1.00 10.98
CA VAL A 529 -14.41 -1.97 12.07
C VAL A 529 -13.28 -1.71 13.05
N GLU A 530 -13.63 -1.73 14.31
CA GLU A 530 -12.76 -1.74 15.47
C GLU A 530 -12.77 -3.14 16.10
N ASP A 531 -11.63 -3.66 16.52
CA ASP A 531 -11.49 -4.96 17.18
C ASP A 531 -10.29 -4.97 18.14
N GLU A 532 -10.02 -6.12 18.76
CA GLU A 532 -8.94 -6.30 19.74
C GLU A 532 -7.55 -5.84 19.28
N TYR A 533 -7.28 -5.78 17.97
CA TYR A 533 -5.99 -5.33 17.42
C TYR A 533 -5.94 -3.83 17.23
N THR A 534 -7.08 -3.18 16.96
CA THR A 534 -7.14 -1.73 16.79
C THR A 534 -6.89 -1.00 18.10
N ASP A 535 -7.21 -1.64 19.24
CA ASP A 535 -7.03 -1.09 20.59
C ASP A 535 -5.56 -1.02 21.04
N ASP A 536 -4.65 -1.79 20.40
CA ASP A 536 -3.23 -1.87 20.75
C ASP A 536 -2.49 -0.51 20.68
N TYR A 537 -3.06 0.48 19.96
CA TYR A 537 -2.43 1.79 19.72
C TYR A 537 -3.27 2.97 20.19
N GLY A 538 -4.22 2.72 21.10
CA GLY A 538 -5.15 3.72 21.64
C GLY A 538 -6.41 3.89 20.81
N ASP A 539 -7.30 4.76 21.28
CA ASP A 539 -8.61 4.99 20.67
C ASP A 539 -8.51 5.40 19.20
N LEU A 540 -9.46 4.96 18.40
CA LEU A 540 -9.62 5.41 17.01
C LEU A 540 -10.29 6.81 16.96
N PRO A 541 -9.90 7.67 15.98
CA PRO A 541 -8.86 7.45 14.97
C PRO A 541 -7.46 7.71 15.53
N ASN A 542 -6.46 6.94 15.05
CA ASN A 542 -5.06 7.11 15.44
C ASN A 542 -4.10 7.01 14.26
N ASN A 543 -2.82 7.37 14.45
CA ASN A 543 -1.82 7.43 13.39
C ASN A 543 -1.28 6.06 12.91
N ARG A 544 -1.89 4.98 13.30
CA ARG A 544 -1.54 3.61 12.93
C ARG A 544 -2.64 2.93 12.14
N TRP A 545 -3.86 2.98 12.66
CA TRP A 545 -5.04 2.36 12.11
C TRP A 545 -5.93 3.33 11.33
N GLY A 546 -5.64 4.63 11.40
CA GLY A 546 -6.55 5.65 10.89
C GLY A 546 -7.88 5.59 11.63
N TYR A 547 -8.96 5.51 10.90
CA TYR A 547 -10.30 5.37 11.44
C TYR A 547 -10.72 3.92 11.70
N GLY A 548 -9.86 2.93 11.32
CA GLY A 548 -10.10 1.50 11.54
C GLY A 548 -9.97 0.65 10.29
N LYS A 549 -10.55 -0.54 10.32
CA LYS A 549 -10.47 -1.54 9.24
C LYS A 549 -11.62 -1.39 8.24
N LEU A 550 -11.31 -1.66 6.97
CA LEU A 550 -12.28 -1.68 5.87
C LEU A 550 -13.33 -2.78 6.08
N ASP A 551 -14.61 -2.39 6.04
CA ASP A 551 -15.78 -3.25 5.95
C ASP A 551 -16.76 -2.71 4.91
N ILE A 552 -16.71 -3.21 3.68
CA ILE A 552 -17.57 -2.72 2.60
C ILE A 552 -19.03 -3.10 2.79
N TYR A 553 -19.32 -4.19 3.48
CA TYR A 553 -20.70 -4.57 3.76
C TYR A 553 -21.36 -3.54 4.71
N LYS A 554 -20.65 -3.12 5.75
CA LYS A 554 -21.11 -2.10 6.68
C LYS A 554 -21.34 -0.76 5.98
N VAL A 555 -20.44 -0.37 5.05
CA VAL A 555 -20.59 0.85 4.25
C VAL A 555 -21.82 0.79 3.35
N ILE A 556 -22.00 -0.26 2.56
CA ILE A 556 -23.12 -0.41 1.60
C ILE A 556 -24.47 -0.56 2.30
N SER A 557 -24.50 -1.17 3.49
CA SER A 557 -25.71 -1.38 4.28
C SER A 557 -26.12 -0.16 5.12
N GLY A 558 -25.38 0.97 5.06
CA GLY A 558 -25.69 2.19 5.81
C GLY A 558 -25.41 2.08 7.31
N GLY A 559 -24.36 1.38 7.70
CA GLY A 559 -23.92 1.22 9.10
C GLY A 559 -24.62 0.08 9.83
N ILE A 560 -25.49 -0.67 9.16
CA ILE A 560 -26.13 -1.83 9.77
C ILE A 560 -25.13 -3.00 9.72
N PHE A 561 -24.50 -3.30 10.85
CA PHE A 561 -23.59 -4.42 10.97
C PHE A 561 -24.38 -5.71 11.21
N TYR A 562 -24.43 -6.55 10.20
CA TYR A 562 -24.76 -7.95 10.37
C TYR A 562 -23.47 -8.74 10.23
N GLY A 563 -22.83 -9.09 11.35
CA GLY A 563 -21.70 -10.02 11.32
C GLY A 563 -22.12 -11.27 10.57
N THR A 564 -21.36 -11.65 9.57
CA THR A 564 -21.50 -12.94 8.89
C THR A 564 -20.57 -13.94 9.58
N SER A 565 -21.12 -15.04 10.08
CA SER A 565 -20.31 -16.17 10.51
C SER A 565 -20.21 -17.16 9.35
N ALA A 566 -19.02 -17.34 8.80
CA ALA A 566 -18.79 -18.38 7.81
C ALA A 566 -18.59 -19.73 8.51
N ILE A 567 -19.21 -20.77 7.96
CA ILE A 567 -19.12 -22.14 8.48
C ILE A 567 -18.54 -23.05 7.39
N GLY A 568 -17.63 -23.93 7.77
CA GLY A 568 -17.14 -24.98 6.89
C GLY A 568 -16.38 -24.50 5.67
N ASN A 569 -15.14 -24.04 5.83
CA ASN A 569 -14.31 -23.51 4.74
C ASN A 569 -15.03 -22.47 3.86
N ASP A 570 -15.85 -21.62 4.48
CA ASP A 570 -16.63 -20.55 3.86
C ASP A 570 -17.72 -21.00 2.86
N GLN A 571 -18.17 -22.22 2.96
CA GLN A 571 -19.22 -22.74 2.07
C GLN A 571 -20.63 -22.32 2.51
N ILE A 572 -20.81 -21.93 3.76
CA ILE A 572 -22.10 -21.49 4.29
C ILE A 572 -21.92 -20.18 5.03
N ALA A 573 -22.62 -19.17 4.58
CA ALA A 573 -22.75 -17.91 5.28
C ALA A 573 -23.99 -17.94 6.17
N VAL A 574 -23.84 -17.45 7.40
CA VAL A 574 -24.93 -17.32 8.38
C VAL A 574 -25.07 -15.85 8.75
N TYR A 575 -26.24 -15.28 8.49
CA TYR A 575 -26.51 -13.86 8.71
C TYR A 575 -27.98 -13.57 8.98
N PRO A 576 -28.33 -12.47 9.67
CA PRO A 576 -27.47 -11.54 10.39
C PRO A 576 -26.90 -12.16 11.68
N ASN A 577 -25.77 -11.68 12.15
CA ASN A 577 -25.24 -12.02 13.46
C ASN A 577 -24.60 -10.76 14.09
N PRO A 578 -25.19 -10.10 15.08
CA PRO A 578 -26.39 -10.53 15.86
C PRO A 578 -27.69 -10.59 15.04
N VAL A 579 -28.58 -11.49 15.46
CA VAL A 579 -29.90 -11.67 14.85
C VAL A 579 -31.01 -11.19 15.77
N SER A 580 -31.97 -10.43 15.22
CA SER A 580 -33.15 -9.98 15.97
C SER A 580 -34.45 -10.66 15.55
N ALA A 581 -34.47 -11.20 14.33
CA ALA A 581 -35.69 -11.82 13.77
C ALA A 581 -35.36 -13.15 13.05
N ASN A 582 -35.10 -13.13 11.77
CA ASN A 582 -34.81 -14.33 10.99
C ASN A 582 -33.31 -14.47 10.75
N LEU A 583 -32.78 -15.68 10.96
CA LEU A 583 -31.45 -16.06 10.60
C LEU A 583 -31.45 -16.74 9.24
N ASN A 584 -30.61 -16.28 8.35
CA ASN A 584 -30.48 -16.83 7.00
C ASN A 584 -29.19 -17.63 6.89
N LEU A 585 -29.24 -18.70 6.12
CA LEU A 585 -28.07 -19.47 5.72
C LEU A 585 -28.03 -19.53 4.20
N ASP A 586 -26.86 -19.15 3.65
CA ASP A 586 -26.61 -19.26 2.22
C ASP A 586 -25.49 -20.26 1.98
N GLY A 587 -25.76 -21.27 1.15
CA GLY A 587 -24.83 -22.35 0.85
C GLY A 587 -25.56 -23.69 0.69
N ASN A 588 -24.79 -24.76 0.43
CA ASN A 588 -25.33 -26.11 0.28
C ASN A 588 -25.28 -26.86 1.63
N TYR A 589 -26.41 -26.93 2.33
CA TYR A 589 -26.55 -27.65 3.58
C TYR A 589 -27.81 -28.51 3.59
N GLN A 590 -27.87 -29.47 4.47
CA GLN A 590 -28.99 -30.40 4.58
C GLN A 590 -29.86 -30.08 5.80
N LYS A 591 -29.21 -29.71 6.92
CA LYS A 591 -29.88 -29.60 8.22
C LYS A 591 -29.17 -28.56 9.09
N ILE A 592 -29.95 -27.85 9.90
CA ILE A 592 -29.48 -26.93 10.92
C ILE A 592 -30.02 -27.39 12.28
N GLU A 593 -29.18 -27.38 13.30
CA GLU A 593 -29.53 -27.60 14.69
C GLU A 593 -29.11 -26.36 15.49
N VAL A 594 -30.00 -25.84 16.31
CA VAL A 594 -29.75 -24.71 17.23
C VAL A 594 -29.57 -25.24 18.62
N TYR A 595 -28.47 -24.90 19.26
CA TYR A 595 -28.17 -25.29 20.65
C TYR A 595 -28.03 -24.08 21.56
N SER A 596 -28.45 -24.21 22.82
CA SER A 596 -28.04 -23.29 23.88
C SER A 596 -26.53 -23.41 24.14
N VAL A 597 -25.93 -22.43 24.82
CA VAL A 597 -24.52 -22.52 25.25
C VAL A 597 -24.24 -23.65 26.24
N GLN A 598 -25.27 -24.22 26.87
CA GLN A 598 -25.17 -25.39 27.75
C GLN A 598 -25.24 -26.73 26.98
N GLY A 599 -25.36 -26.67 25.63
CA GLY A 599 -25.43 -27.87 24.78
C GLY A 599 -26.82 -28.48 24.64
N GLN A 600 -27.89 -27.79 25.09
CA GLN A 600 -29.25 -28.31 24.90
C GLN A 600 -29.71 -27.98 23.46
N LEU A 601 -30.17 -29.02 22.72
CA LEU A 601 -30.82 -28.85 21.43
C LEU A 601 -32.15 -28.10 21.59
N LEU A 602 -32.31 -26.99 20.90
CA LEU A 602 -33.49 -26.14 20.98
C LEU A 602 -34.37 -26.28 19.74
N GLU A 603 -33.80 -26.39 18.57
CA GLU A 603 -34.55 -26.43 17.31
C GLU A 603 -33.76 -27.18 16.23
N VAL A 604 -34.49 -27.76 15.25
CA VAL A 604 -33.94 -28.39 14.04
C VAL A 604 -34.70 -27.86 12.84
N ARG A 605 -33.98 -27.50 11.76
CA ARG A 605 -34.53 -27.09 10.46
C ARG A 605 -33.82 -27.77 9.30
N ASN A 606 -34.55 -28.02 8.21
CA ASN A 606 -33.96 -28.50 6.96
C ASN A 606 -33.66 -27.35 6.00
N GLN A 607 -32.92 -27.61 4.95
CA GLN A 607 -32.61 -26.63 3.93
C GLN A 607 -33.89 -25.98 3.36
N GLY A 608 -33.90 -24.67 3.22
CA GLY A 608 -35.02 -23.89 2.69
C GLY A 608 -36.09 -23.51 3.71
N GLU A 609 -35.99 -23.97 4.95
CA GLU A 609 -36.89 -23.57 6.03
C GLU A 609 -36.37 -22.30 6.73
N VAL A 610 -37.27 -21.36 7.02
CA VAL A 610 -36.91 -20.12 7.75
C VAL A 610 -36.56 -20.45 9.20
N LEU A 611 -35.39 -20.03 9.65
CA LEU A 611 -35.00 -20.11 11.05
C LEU A 611 -35.29 -18.77 11.74
N SER A 612 -36.41 -18.70 12.49
CA SER A 612 -36.79 -17.49 13.21
C SER A 612 -36.18 -17.49 14.62
N MET A 613 -35.40 -16.46 14.91
CA MET A 613 -34.81 -16.23 16.23
C MET A 613 -35.62 -15.23 17.08
N ALA A 614 -36.75 -14.71 16.57
CA ALA A 614 -37.56 -13.68 17.22
C ALA A 614 -38.10 -14.08 18.61
N SER A 615 -38.27 -15.37 18.86
CA SER A 615 -38.73 -15.88 20.15
C SER A 615 -37.60 -16.30 21.11
N TYR A 616 -36.35 -16.21 20.67
CA TYR A 616 -35.21 -16.60 21.49
C TYR A 616 -34.79 -15.45 22.40
N PRO A 617 -34.48 -15.70 23.67
CA PRO A 617 -33.92 -14.67 24.55
C PRO A 617 -32.62 -14.09 24.01
N ASN A 618 -32.34 -12.82 24.34
CA ASN A 618 -31.04 -12.23 24.04
C ASN A 618 -29.91 -13.08 24.65
N GLY A 619 -28.91 -13.41 23.83
CA GLY A 619 -27.83 -14.27 24.28
C GLY A 619 -27.08 -14.97 23.14
N LEU A 620 -26.12 -15.80 23.54
CA LEU A 620 -25.29 -16.58 22.63
C LEU A 620 -25.90 -17.97 22.41
N TYR A 621 -25.88 -18.43 21.16
CA TYR A 621 -26.34 -19.76 20.73
C TYR A 621 -25.30 -20.40 19.83
N VAL A 622 -25.36 -21.72 19.69
CA VAL A 622 -24.51 -22.49 18.78
C VAL A 622 -25.38 -23.10 17.69
N LEU A 623 -25.05 -22.77 16.44
CA LEU A 623 -25.56 -23.44 15.26
C LEU A 623 -24.66 -24.61 14.91
N ARG A 624 -25.27 -25.75 14.61
CA ARG A 624 -24.61 -26.91 14.00
C ARG A 624 -25.27 -27.14 12.64
N VAL A 625 -24.48 -27.10 11.57
CA VAL A 625 -24.95 -27.23 10.21
C VAL A 625 -24.36 -28.48 9.58
N GLU A 626 -25.21 -29.33 9.07
CA GLU A 626 -24.85 -30.54 8.35
C GLU A 626 -24.83 -30.27 6.85
N THR A 627 -23.70 -30.57 6.21
CA THR A 627 -23.45 -30.38 4.77
C THR A 627 -23.03 -31.71 4.15
N PRO A 628 -23.01 -31.84 2.82
CA PRO A 628 -22.48 -33.03 2.15
C PRO A 628 -21.01 -33.34 2.51
N GLU A 629 -20.27 -32.35 2.97
CA GLU A 629 -18.84 -32.46 3.29
C GLU A 629 -18.53 -32.67 4.76
N GLY A 630 -19.54 -32.60 5.62
CA GLY A 630 -19.39 -32.79 7.07
C GLY A 630 -20.30 -31.91 7.90
N THR A 631 -20.05 -31.90 9.20
CA THR A 631 -20.81 -31.10 10.16
C THR A 631 -19.95 -29.99 10.71
N PHE A 632 -20.45 -28.75 10.66
CA PHE A 632 -19.76 -27.55 11.08
C PHE A 632 -20.57 -26.82 12.17
N SER A 633 -19.91 -25.92 12.91
CA SER A 633 -20.59 -25.15 13.96
C SER A 633 -20.22 -23.66 13.90
N ALA A 634 -21.21 -22.80 14.16
CA ALA A 634 -21.01 -21.36 14.33
C ALA A 634 -21.64 -20.87 15.63
N ARG A 635 -21.13 -19.74 16.14
CA ARG A 635 -21.75 -19.00 17.24
C ARG A 635 -22.61 -17.89 16.66
N ILE A 636 -23.83 -17.76 17.17
CA ILE A 636 -24.74 -16.67 16.83
C ILE A 636 -25.17 -15.94 18.09
N THR A 637 -25.35 -14.65 17.97
CA THR A 637 -25.84 -13.80 19.04
C THR A 637 -27.27 -13.35 18.70
N VAL A 638 -28.21 -13.54 19.60
CA VAL A 638 -29.56 -12.98 19.52
C VAL A 638 -29.60 -11.68 20.28
N SER A 639 -30.05 -10.62 19.64
CA SER A 639 -30.19 -9.27 20.21
C SER A 639 -31.42 -8.59 19.64
N HIS A 640 -32.43 -8.39 20.50
CA HIS A 640 -33.68 -7.69 20.17
C HIS A 640 -33.62 -6.23 20.56
#